data_278b07c315648cd03199b5a76b55ed3b
#
_entry.id   278b07c315648cd03199b5a76b55ed3b
#
_cell.length_a   1.000
_cell.length_b   1.000
_cell.length_c   1.000
_cell.angle_alpha   90.00
_cell.angle_beta   90.00
_cell.angle_gamma   90.00
#
_symmetry.space_group_name_H-M   'P 1'
#
loop_
_entity.id
_entity.type
_entity.pdbx_description
1 polymer ?
#
loop_
_entity_poly.entity_id
_entity_poly.type
_entity_poly.pdbx_seq_one_letter_code
_entity_poly.pdbx_strand_id
1 'polypeptide(L)'
;MSFTHLHVHTEYSLLDGSNKIKEYVARVKELGMNSAAITDHGVMFGCIDFYKEARAQGIKPILGCEVYVAPGSRFDRETSRGEDRYYHLVLLAENNTGYSNLMKIVSAGFIDGFYYKPRVDMEILEKYHEGIIALSACLAGEVARAMVRNQYEMGKEAALRYEKIFGKGNFFLELQDHGISEQRMVNQQLMRLSAETGIELVATNDIHYTYAEDADSHDILLCLQTGKKITDEDRMRYEGGQYFVKSEAEMASLFPYAPQAIENTQKIADRCNVEIEFGVTKLPKFDVPEGYTSWEYLNKLCYDGLEERYHPATDELKARLKYELDTIKTMGYVDYFLIVWDFIKFARDHDIMVGPGRGSAAGSIVSYTLGITQLDPMRYQLLFERFLNPERVTMPDIDVDFCFERRPEVIDYVTRKYGKDRVVQIVTFGTLAARGVIRDVGRVLDMPYAQVDSIAKMIPNELNITIDKALQMNHELRELYQGDEEVAHLIDMSRRLEGLPRHTSMHAAGVVIGSRPLVEFVPLSRGSDGTIVTQFTMTTLEELGLLKMDFLGLRTLTVIQNATKLAERYSGKKMDLLQIDYNDPNVLGMIGASKTVGVFQLESAGMKNFMKELKPQSLEDIIAGISLYRPGPMDFIPQYIKGKNNPESVTYDTPLLKPILEPTYGCIVYQEQVMQIVQALAGYSLGRADLVRRAMSKKKASVMEKERQNFVYGNEAEGVPGCIKNGIDEKTANKIYDEMIDFAKYAFNKSHAAAYAFVSYQTAWLKYYYPVEFMAALMTSCIDNPGKVAEYILSSRQMGISILPPDINRSEGKFTVDGQAIRYGMAAVKGIGKPVMEAIVEERSANGPFRSLKDFAERLSGKEVNKRTVENFIKAGAFDCFGVTRKQLMFVYANVLDDVAREKKDSLSGQMSLFDFVDETTKRSYETVYPDVGEYEKSDLLALEKEVLGIYVSGHPLEEQEECWRKNISAVTTDFQPDEETGFPSVTDGAKEIVGGIITDKKIKYTKNNKT
;
A
#
# COMPACT_ATOMS: atom_id res chain seq x y z
N MET A 1 -20.02 44.94 5.65
CA MET A 1 -20.56 43.72 6.29
C MET A 1 -19.56 42.64 6.00
N SER A 2 -19.41 41.65 6.85
CA SER A 2 -18.47 40.55 6.59
C SER A 2 -19.30 39.30 6.31
N PHE A 3 -18.89 38.54 5.29
CA PHE A 3 -19.59 37.34 4.84
C PHE A 3 -18.63 36.14 4.94
N THR A 4 -19.19 34.96 5.21
CA THR A 4 -18.45 33.70 5.25
C THR A 4 -19.23 32.59 4.54
N HIS A 5 -18.58 31.87 3.64
CA HIS A 5 -19.15 30.66 3.07
C HIS A 5 -19.18 29.53 4.12
N LEU A 6 -20.36 29.02 4.45
CA LEU A 6 -20.58 28.00 5.50
C LEU A 6 -20.97 26.62 4.96
N HIS A 7 -21.27 26.51 3.67
CA HIS A 7 -21.58 25.24 2.98
C HIS A 7 -20.65 25.08 1.78
N VAL A 8 -19.62 24.25 1.96
CA VAL A 8 -18.50 24.15 1.02
C VAL A 8 -18.02 22.71 0.91
N HIS A 9 -17.99 22.21 -0.31
CA HIS A 9 -17.44 20.90 -0.66
C HIS A 9 -16.06 21.07 -1.28
N THR A 10 -15.09 20.34 -0.73
CA THR A 10 -13.70 20.34 -1.20
C THR A 10 -13.42 19.12 -2.10
N GLU A 11 -12.18 19.00 -2.53
CA GLU A 11 -11.68 17.82 -3.22
C GLU A 11 -11.92 16.50 -2.46
N TYR A 12 -12.23 16.55 -1.18
CA TYR A 12 -12.54 15.39 -0.34
C TYR A 12 -14.03 14.98 -0.35
N SER A 13 -14.90 15.76 -0.98
CA SER A 13 -16.19 15.27 -1.48
C SER A 13 -15.93 14.49 -2.78
N LEU A 14 -15.47 13.22 -2.63
CA LEU A 14 -14.82 12.44 -3.69
C LEU A 14 -15.65 12.37 -4.98
N LEU A 15 -15.04 12.79 -6.10
CA LEU A 15 -15.62 12.85 -7.43
C LEU A 15 -16.87 13.76 -7.52
N ASP A 16 -17.10 14.62 -6.53
CA ASP A 16 -18.17 15.60 -6.50
C ASP A 16 -17.62 17.03 -6.36
N GLY A 17 -16.81 17.31 -5.33
CA GLY A 17 -16.10 18.57 -5.20
C GLY A 17 -14.78 18.59 -5.98
N SER A 18 -14.52 19.68 -6.72
CA SER A 18 -13.23 19.96 -7.37
C SER A 18 -12.47 21.12 -6.73
N ASN A 19 -12.97 21.63 -5.64
CA ASN A 19 -12.47 22.79 -4.90
C ASN A 19 -11.22 22.41 -4.09
N LYS A 20 -10.03 22.58 -4.67
CA LYS A 20 -8.75 22.24 -3.99
C LYS A 20 -8.52 23.16 -2.80
N ILE A 21 -8.27 22.61 -1.62
CA ILE A 21 -8.17 23.33 -0.33
C ILE A 21 -7.24 24.56 -0.42
N LYS A 22 -6.07 24.42 -1.04
CA LYS A 22 -5.12 25.55 -1.16
C LYS A 22 -5.65 26.68 -2.03
N GLU A 23 -6.26 26.33 -3.18
CA GLU A 23 -6.87 27.30 -4.08
C GLU A 23 -8.07 27.97 -3.44
N TYR A 24 -8.91 27.19 -2.75
CA TYR A 24 -10.07 27.68 -2.02
C TYR A 24 -9.69 28.72 -0.95
N VAL A 25 -8.77 28.37 -0.07
CA VAL A 25 -8.34 29.30 1.01
C VAL A 25 -7.68 30.57 0.44
N ALA A 26 -6.87 30.41 -0.63
CA ALA A 26 -6.29 31.57 -1.33
C ALA A 26 -7.36 32.46 -1.95
N ARG A 27 -8.40 31.89 -2.57
CA ARG A 27 -9.53 32.65 -3.15
C ARG A 27 -10.36 33.37 -2.10
N VAL A 28 -10.64 32.73 -0.97
CA VAL A 28 -11.32 33.36 0.18
C VAL A 28 -10.55 34.59 0.65
N LYS A 29 -9.23 34.47 0.79
CA LYS A 29 -8.35 35.57 1.18
C LYS A 29 -8.32 36.69 0.13
N GLU A 30 -8.22 36.34 -1.15
CA GLU A 30 -8.24 37.31 -2.26
C GLU A 30 -9.53 38.14 -2.27
N LEU A 31 -10.67 37.52 -1.97
CA LEU A 31 -11.96 38.18 -1.88
C LEU A 31 -12.17 38.98 -0.56
N GLY A 32 -11.17 39.01 0.31
CA GLY A 32 -11.18 39.82 1.54
C GLY A 32 -11.99 39.21 2.68
N MET A 33 -12.38 37.92 2.62
CA MET A 33 -13.05 37.24 3.71
C MET A 33 -12.03 36.85 4.78
N ASN A 34 -12.47 36.76 6.03
CA ASN A 34 -11.62 36.46 7.21
C ASN A 34 -11.81 35.05 7.75
N SER A 35 -12.79 34.31 7.23
CA SER A 35 -13.16 32.96 7.66
C SER A 35 -13.67 32.13 6.50
N ALA A 36 -13.57 30.81 6.62
CA ALA A 36 -14.03 29.85 5.64
C ALA A 36 -14.43 28.54 6.31
N ALA A 37 -15.37 27.81 5.75
CA ALA A 37 -15.80 26.50 6.24
C ALA A 37 -15.41 25.37 5.30
N ILE A 38 -15.37 24.15 5.84
CA ILE A 38 -15.35 22.88 5.13
C ILE A 38 -16.54 22.04 5.60
N THR A 39 -17.34 21.52 4.67
CA THR A 39 -18.55 20.73 4.97
C THR A 39 -18.75 19.61 3.96
N ASP A 40 -17.70 18.81 3.73
CA ASP A 40 -17.73 17.70 2.76
C ASP A 40 -18.84 16.69 3.00
N HIS A 41 -19.27 16.01 1.94
CA HIS A 41 -20.36 15.04 1.94
C HIS A 41 -20.07 13.82 2.82
N GLY A 42 -20.64 13.77 4.02
CA GLY A 42 -20.60 12.64 4.94
C GLY A 42 -19.21 12.28 5.48
N VAL A 43 -18.20 13.13 5.24
CA VAL A 43 -16.81 12.85 5.60
C VAL A 43 -16.12 14.06 6.20
N MET A 44 -15.03 13.82 6.94
CA MET A 44 -14.14 14.83 7.51
C MET A 44 -12.70 14.72 7.00
N PHE A 45 -12.48 14.08 5.86
CA PHE A 45 -11.15 13.75 5.34
C PHE A 45 -10.21 14.95 5.26
N GLY A 46 -10.72 16.08 4.78
CA GLY A 46 -9.96 17.31 4.54
C GLY A 46 -9.83 18.25 5.75
N CYS A 47 -10.49 17.98 6.86
CA CYS A 47 -10.60 18.94 7.98
C CYS A 47 -9.25 19.42 8.51
N ILE A 48 -8.26 18.55 8.68
CA ILE A 48 -6.96 18.93 9.24
C ILE A 48 -6.11 19.68 8.21
N ASP A 49 -6.11 19.24 6.94
CA ASP A 49 -5.39 19.95 5.88
C ASP A 49 -5.96 21.34 5.65
N PHE A 50 -7.29 21.47 5.67
CA PHE A 50 -7.98 22.73 5.60
C PHE A 50 -7.66 23.63 6.82
N TYR A 51 -7.69 23.09 8.04
CA TYR A 51 -7.35 23.81 9.26
C TYR A 51 -5.94 24.40 9.19
N LYS A 52 -4.96 23.60 8.79
CA LYS A 52 -3.56 24.04 8.66
C LYS A 52 -3.39 25.13 7.61
N GLU A 53 -3.97 24.92 6.43
CA GLU A 53 -3.87 25.87 5.31
C GLU A 53 -4.55 27.22 5.64
N ALA A 54 -5.76 27.18 6.20
CA ALA A 54 -6.48 28.40 6.60
C ALA A 54 -5.70 29.19 7.65
N ARG A 55 -5.21 28.54 8.70
CA ARG A 55 -4.37 29.17 9.73
C ARG A 55 -3.08 29.76 9.15
N ALA A 56 -2.41 29.04 8.25
CA ALA A 56 -1.19 29.51 7.60
C ALA A 56 -1.41 30.77 6.76
N GLN A 57 -2.59 30.94 6.17
CA GLN A 57 -2.95 32.11 5.39
C GLN A 57 -3.64 33.23 6.22
N GLY A 58 -3.88 33.00 7.50
CA GLY A 58 -4.54 33.95 8.40
C GLY A 58 -6.06 34.01 8.28
N ILE A 59 -6.65 32.93 7.71
CA ILE A 59 -8.10 32.71 7.61
C ILE A 59 -8.57 31.86 8.78
N LYS A 60 -9.69 32.22 9.39
CA LYS A 60 -10.31 31.46 10.49
C LYS A 60 -11.00 30.19 9.92
N PRO A 61 -10.56 28.97 10.30
CA PRO A 61 -11.17 27.73 9.84
C PRO A 61 -12.44 27.41 10.62
N ILE A 62 -13.50 27.01 9.92
CA ILE A 62 -14.74 26.47 10.47
C ILE A 62 -14.85 25.03 10.00
N LEU A 63 -14.84 24.08 10.97
CA LEU A 63 -14.87 22.67 10.69
C LEU A 63 -16.28 22.13 10.76
N GLY A 64 -16.73 21.45 9.70
CA GLY A 64 -18.06 20.90 9.57
C GLY A 64 -18.11 19.67 8.68
N CYS A 65 -19.33 19.20 8.46
CA CYS A 65 -19.64 18.10 7.55
C CYS A 65 -21.11 18.20 7.14
N GLU A 66 -21.41 17.99 5.87
CA GLU A 66 -22.78 17.78 5.42
C GLU A 66 -23.10 16.28 5.59
N VAL A 67 -23.87 15.95 6.64
CA VAL A 67 -24.23 14.56 6.96
C VAL A 67 -25.47 14.10 6.22
N TYR A 68 -25.59 12.80 6.00
CA TYR A 68 -26.76 12.15 5.45
C TYR A 68 -27.66 11.68 6.58
N VAL A 69 -28.87 12.21 6.67
CA VAL A 69 -29.86 11.86 7.72
C VAL A 69 -30.84 10.83 7.19
N ALA A 70 -30.94 9.67 7.83
CA ALA A 70 -31.94 8.66 7.51
C ALA A 70 -33.35 9.17 7.84
N PRO A 71 -34.38 8.89 7.00
CA PRO A 71 -35.77 9.27 7.28
C PRO A 71 -36.34 8.61 8.55
N GLY A 72 -35.85 7.42 8.89
CA GLY A 72 -36.17 6.68 10.11
C GLY A 72 -34.87 6.37 10.90
N SER A 73 -34.66 5.12 11.21
CA SER A 73 -33.43 4.68 11.90
C SER A 73 -32.28 4.50 10.93
N ARG A 74 -31.06 4.83 11.36
CA ARG A 74 -29.82 4.56 10.61
C ARG A 74 -29.60 3.07 10.34
N PHE A 75 -30.27 2.20 11.07
CA PHE A 75 -30.20 0.75 10.90
C PHE A 75 -31.13 0.22 9.80
N ASP A 76 -32.08 1.02 9.31
CA ASP A 76 -33.01 0.62 8.26
C ASP A 76 -32.27 0.37 6.95
N ARG A 77 -32.48 -0.81 6.34
CA ARG A 77 -31.85 -1.22 5.08
C ARG A 77 -32.83 -1.39 3.94
N GLU A 78 -34.14 -1.18 4.21
CA GLU A 78 -35.19 -1.27 3.24
C GLU A 78 -35.77 0.14 2.99
N THR A 79 -35.93 0.52 1.74
CA THR A 79 -36.62 1.73 1.29
C THR A 79 -37.62 1.34 0.23
N SER A 80 -38.84 1.76 0.40
CA SER A 80 -39.91 1.54 -0.60
C SER A 80 -39.62 2.35 -1.87
N ARG A 81 -40.08 1.90 -3.00
CA ARG A 81 -39.89 2.57 -4.29
C ARG A 81 -40.54 3.96 -4.27
N GLY A 82 -39.71 5.01 -4.33
CA GLY A 82 -40.16 6.41 -4.31
C GLY A 82 -40.01 7.13 -2.97
N GLU A 83 -39.54 6.46 -1.94
CA GLU A 83 -39.17 7.08 -0.67
C GLU A 83 -37.73 7.60 -0.69
N ASP A 84 -37.48 8.67 0.10
CA ASP A 84 -36.13 9.22 0.26
C ASP A 84 -35.28 8.24 1.09
N ARG A 85 -34.04 8.01 0.64
CA ARG A 85 -33.10 7.17 1.35
C ARG A 85 -32.35 7.92 2.44
N TYR A 86 -32.18 9.21 2.28
CA TYR A 86 -31.52 10.14 3.19
C TYR A 86 -31.83 11.58 2.84
N TYR A 87 -31.62 12.47 3.80
CA TYR A 87 -31.63 13.92 3.64
C TYR A 87 -30.26 14.50 3.96
N HIS A 88 -29.99 15.72 3.49
CA HIS A 88 -28.77 16.44 3.84
C HIS A 88 -29.00 17.34 5.05
N LEU A 89 -27.97 17.48 5.88
CA LEU A 89 -27.93 18.40 7.01
C LEU A 89 -26.50 18.88 7.21
N VAL A 90 -26.25 20.19 7.18
CA VAL A 90 -24.93 20.75 7.43
C VAL A 90 -24.72 20.91 8.93
N LEU A 91 -23.62 20.38 9.44
CA LEU A 91 -23.22 20.48 10.83
C LEU A 91 -21.87 21.21 10.93
N LEU A 92 -21.79 22.22 11.79
CA LEU A 92 -20.58 23.03 12.06
C LEU A 92 -20.20 22.87 13.52
N ALA A 93 -18.92 22.69 13.80
CA ALA A 93 -18.41 22.62 15.15
C ALA A 93 -18.21 24.04 15.71
N GLU A 94 -18.96 24.38 16.76
CA GLU A 94 -18.84 25.68 17.47
C GLU A 94 -17.56 25.76 18.32
N ASN A 95 -17.17 24.63 18.90
CA ASN A 95 -16.02 24.52 19.81
C ASN A 95 -15.44 23.09 19.79
N ASN A 96 -14.44 22.81 20.63
CA ASN A 96 -13.80 21.51 20.70
C ASN A 96 -14.74 20.36 21.12
N THR A 97 -15.75 20.63 21.95
CA THR A 97 -16.81 19.66 22.29
C THR A 97 -17.61 19.31 21.03
N GLY A 98 -18.04 20.35 20.29
CA GLY A 98 -18.74 20.17 19.00
C GLY A 98 -17.88 19.43 17.98
N TYR A 99 -16.59 19.70 17.87
CA TYR A 99 -15.69 18.98 16.98
C TYR A 99 -15.56 17.49 17.36
N SER A 100 -15.43 17.19 18.66
CA SER A 100 -15.44 15.79 19.14
C SER A 100 -16.78 15.10 18.85
N ASN A 101 -17.90 15.80 19.05
CA ASN A 101 -19.22 15.24 18.77
C ASN A 101 -19.44 15.05 17.26
N LEU A 102 -18.98 15.97 16.41
CA LEU A 102 -19.03 15.83 14.97
C LEU A 102 -18.30 14.58 14.48
N MET A 103 -17.09 14.32 15.02
CA MET A 103 -16.34 13.08 14.72
C MET A 103 -17.16 11.84 15.07
N LYS A 104 -17.85 11.82 16.21
CA LYS A 104 -18.68 10.70 16.64
C LYS A 104 -19.92 10.52 15.74
N ILE A 105 -20.58 11.63 15.38
CA ILE A 105 -21.75 11.62 14.46
C ILE A 105 -21.34 11.04 13.10
N VAL A 106 -20.29 11.56 12.49
CA VAL A 106 -19.81 11.12 11.17
C VAL A 106 -19.36 9.65 11.22
N SER A 107 -18.64 9.25 12.28
CA SER A 107 -18.22 7.86 12.47
C SER A 107 -19.37 6.89 12.62
N ALA A 108 -20.44 7.26 13.38
CA ALA A 108 -21.63 6.44 13.53
C ALA A 108 -22.34 6.20 12.19
N GLY A 109 -22.35 7.21 11.31
CA GLY A 109 -22.86 7.08 9.95
C GLY A 109 -22.18 5.96 9.16
N PHE A 110 -20.86 5.80 9.29
CA PHE A 110 -20.11 4.74 8.62
C PHE A 110 -20.20 3.38 9.33
N ILE A 111 -20.07 3.38 10.65
CA ILE A 111 -19.99 2.13 11.43
C ILE A 111 -21.35 1.44 11.48
N ASP A 112 -22.39 2.18 11.81
CA ASP A 112 -23.74 1.67 12.06
C ASP A 112 -24.68 1.91 10.87
N GLY A 113 -24.63 3.12 10.30
CA GLY A 113 -25.62 3.65 9.39
C GLY A 113 -25.37 3.48 7.90
N PHE A 114 -24.27 2.85 7.49
CA PHE A 114 -23.90 2.75 6.08
C PHE A 114 -24.90 1.93 5.26
N TYR A 115 -25.65 2.62 4.40
CA TYR A 115 -26.52 2.03 3.37
C TYR A 115 -26.57 2.97 2.16
N TYR A 116 -25.82 2.66 1.12
CA TYR A 116 -25.46 3.52 -0.02
C TYR A 116 -24.64 4.76 0.37
N LYS A 117 -24.97 5.42 1.46
CA LYS A 117 -24.26 6.57 2.08
C LYS A 117 -24.14 6.35 3.58
N PRO A 118 -23.19 7.01 4.26
CA PRO A 118 -23.05 6.96 5.73
C PRO A 118 -24.18 7.79 6.38
N ARG A 119 -25.24 7.14 6.83
CA ARG A 119 -26.43 7.81 7.35
C ARG A 119 -26.42 7.88 8.87
N VAL A 120 -26.75 9.03 9.39
CA VAL A 120 -27.07 9.28 10.80
C VAL A 120 -28.57 9.35 11.00
N ASP A 121 -29.05 9.39 12.23
CA ASP A 121 -30.46 9.55 12.57
C ASP A 121 -30.65 10.48 13.74
N MET A 122 -31.89 10.73 14.12
CA MET A 122 -32.26 11.65 15.20
C MET A 122 -31.67 11.22 16.54
N GLU A 123 -31.56 9.91 16.81
CA GLU A 123 -30.96 9.38 18.04
C GLU A 123 -29.50 9.84 18.21
N ILE A 124 -28.70 9.71 17.15
CA ILE A 124 -27.29 10.12 17.17
C ILE A 124 -27.15 11.63 17.24
N LEU A 125 -28.01 12.38 16.52
CA LEU A 125 -28.00 13.83 16.56
C LEU A 125 -28.40 14.36 17.96
N GLU A 126 -29.43 13.80 18.59
CA GLU A 126 -29.83 14.13 19.96
C GLU A 126 -28.72 13.81 20.98
N LYS A 127 -28.01 12.70 20.79
CA LYS A 127 -26.95 12.26 21.69
C LYS A 127 -25.71 13.16 21.65
N TYR A 128 -25.36 13.70 20.48
CA TYR A 128 -24.11 14.41 20.25
C TYR A 128 -24.29 15.84 19.73
N HIS A 129 -25.42 16.51 20.04
CA HIS A 129 -25.75 17.86 19.57
C HIS A 129 -24.95 18.99 20.23
N GLU A 130 -24.36 18.75 21.40
CA GLU A 130 -23.67 19.79 22.17
C GLU A 130 -22.48 20.39 21.38
N GLY A 131 -22.44 21.73 21.28
CA GLY A 131 -21.40 22.46 20.56
C GLY A 131 -21.51 22.34 19.03
N ILE A 132 -22.68 21.93 18.51
CA ILE A 132 -22.96 21.85 17.08
C ILE A 132 -23.94 22.94 16.67
N ILE A 133 -23.65 23.63 15.58
CA ILE A 133 -24.56 24.49 14.84
C ILE A 133 -25.00 23.74 13.58
N ALA A 134 -26.29 23.70 13.30
CA ALA A 134 -26.85 22.99 12.15
C ALA A 134 -27.52 23.95 11.17
N LEU A 135 -27.37 23.66 9.86
CA LEU A 135 -28.04 24.36 8.76
C LEU A 135 -28.93 23.37 8.00
N SER A 136 -30.10 23.84 7.50
CA SER A 136 -31.10 22.98 6.85
C SER A 136 -30.66 22.38 5.51
N ALA A 137 -29.44 22.67 5.04
CA ALA A 137 -28.83 22.24 3.79
C ALA A 137 -29.57 22.68 2.50
N CYS A 138 -29.19 22.07 1.37
CA CYS A 138 -29.66 22.33 0.03
C CYS A 138 -31.07 21.77 -0.23
N LEU A 139 -31.52 21.70 -1.50
CA LEU A 139 -32.79 21.07 -1.89
C LEU A 139 -32.93 19.59 -1.48
N ALA A 140 -31.80 18.93 -1.15
CA ALA A 140 -31.79 17.58 -0.62
C ALA A 140 -31.99 17.51 0.92
N GLY A 141 -32.01 18.65 1.61
CA GLY A 141 -32.34 18.74 3.03
C GLY A 141 -33.83 18.41 3.30
N GLU A 142 -34.11 17.87 4.48
CA GLU A 142 -35.49 17.42 4.83
C GLU A 142 -36.53 18.54 4.75
N VAL A 143 -36.17 19.73 5.30
CA VAL A 143 -37.05 20.91 5.29
C VAL A 143 -37.30 21.39 3.86
N ALA A 144 -36.24 21.59 3.07
CA ALA A 144 -36.35 22.07 1.70
C ALA A 144 -37.11 21.06 0.80
N ARG A 145 -36.86 19.75 0.97
CA ARG A 145 -37.52 18.70 0.23
C ARG A 145 -39.02 18.64 0.49
N ALA A 146 -39.47 18.84 1.74
CA ALA A 146 -40.89 18.95 2.07
C ALA A 146 -41.53 20.19 1.39
N MET A 147 -40.79 21.31 1.35
CA MET A 147 -41.26 22.52 0.65
C MET A 147 -41.41 22.29 -0.86
N VAL A 148 -40.40 21.64 -1.51
CA VAL A 148 -40.51 21.28 -2.94
C VAL A 148 -41.74 20.43 -3.24
N ARG A 149 -42.10 19.52 -2.34
CA ARG A 149 -43.29 18.66 -2.46
C ARG A 149 -44.58 19.34 -2.05
N ASN A 150 -44.56 20.64 -1.76
CA ASN A 150 -45.70 21.45 -1.28
C ASN A 150 -46.28 20.91 0.04
N GLN A 151 -45.43 20.37 0.91
CA GLN A 151 -45.77 19.80 2.22
C GLN A 151 -45.30 20.73 3.34
N TYR A 152 -45.79 21.98 3.35
CA TYR A 152 -45.27 23.04 4.26
C TYR A 152 -45.27 22.63 5.73
N GLU A 153 -46.37 22.02 6.25
CA GLU A 153 -46.45 21.63 7.66
C GLU A 153 -45.43 20.55 8.04
N MET A 154 -45.17 19.61 7.14
CA MET A 154 -44.11 18.60 7.37
C MET A 154 -42.74 19.26 7.42
N GLY A 155 -42.43 20.22 6.55
CA GLY A 155 -41.19 20.99 6.59
C GLY A 155 -41.06 21.81 7.87
N LYS A 156 -42.18 22.40 8.36
CA LYS A 156 -42.24 23.13 9.63
C LYS A 156 -41.96 22.21 10.83
N GLU A 157 -42.62 21.04 10.87
CA GLU A 157 -42.39 20.02 11.91
C GLU A 157 -40.91 19.57 11.93
N ALA A 158 -40.31 19.32 10.76
CA ALA A 158 -38.90 18.98 10.63
C ALA A 158 -37.99 20.08 11.17
N ALA A 159 -38.24 21.33 10.80
CA ALA A 159 -37.44 22.47 11.26
C ALA A 159 -37.50 22.63 12.79
N LEU A 160 -38.71 22.56 13.37
CA LEU A 160 -38.93 22.64 14.82
C LEU A 160 -38.29 21.46 15.57
N ARG A 161 -38.26 20.27 14.96
CA ARG A 161 -37.58 19.08 15.49
C ARG A 161 -36.05 19.31 15.56
N TYR A 162 -35.46 19.85 14.50
CA TYR A 162 -34.04 20.18 14.48
C TYR A 162 -33.68 21.30 15.47
N GLU A 163 -34.52 22.37 15.54
CA GLU A 163 -34.33 23.42 16.54
C GLU A 163 -34.40 22.87 17.99
N LYS A 164 -35.30 21.93 18.24
CA LYS A 164 -35.37 21.25 19.55
C LYS A 164 -34.12 20.45 19.88
N ILE A 165 -33.55 19.76 18.89
CA ILE A 165 -32.31 18.95 19.08
C ILE A 165 -31.10 19.85 19.35
N PHE A 166 -30.84 20.82 18.48
CA PHE A 166 -29.65 21.65 18.56
C PHE A 166 -29.79 22.85 19.51
N GLY A 167 -31.01 23.20 19.84
CA GLY A 167 -31.33 24.34 20.71
C GLY A 167 -31.56 25.63 19.92
N LYS A 168 -32.32 26.53 20.55
CA LYS A 168 -32.67 27.81 19.94
C LYS A 168 -31.43 28.63 19.62
N GLY A 169 -31.35 29.12 18.36
CA GLY A 169 -30.21 29.89 17.85
C GLY A 169 -29.01 29.01 17.41
N ASN A 170 -29.16 27.67 17.37
CA ASN A 170 -28.14 26.72 16.87
C ASN A 170 -28.64 25.95 15.65
N PHE A 171 -29.85 26.21 15.18
CA PHE A 171 -30.36 25.70 13.93
C PHE A 171 -30.82 26.85 13.04
N PHE A 172 -30.40 26.84 11.76
CA PHE A 172 -30.66 27.91 10.79
C PHE A 172 -31.31 27.34 9.53
N LEU A 173 -32.25 28.10 8.96
CA LEU A 173 -32.84 27.79 7.66
C LEU A 173 -31.92 28.34 6.55
N GLU A 174 -31.50 27.49 5.65
CA GLU A 174 -30.50 27.80 4.63
C GLU A 174 -31.11 28.26 3.33
N LEU A 175 -30.80 29.49 2.90
CA LEU A 175 -31.19 30.05 1.62
C LEU A 175 -30.09 29.86 0.59
N GLN A 176 -30.44 29.33 -0.59
CA GLN A 176 -29.55 29.16 -1.73
C GLN A 176 -30.19 29.71 -3.00
N ASP A 177 -29.46 30.29 -3.93
CA ASP A 177 -29.93 30.70 -5.25
C ASP A 177 -28.86 30.51 -6.32
N HIS A 178 -28.98 29.43 -7.06
CA HIS A 178 -28.17 29.10 -8.24
C HIS A 178 -28.89 29.39 -9.55
N GLY A 179 -30.01 30.12 -9.50
CA GLY A 179 -30.88 30.38 -10.65
C GLY A 179 -31.96 29.34 -10.87
N ILE A 180 -32.10 28.36 -9.96
CA ILE A 180 -33.06 27.25 -10.05
C ILE A 180 -34.42 27.72 -9.51
N SER A 181 -35.52 27.44 -10.26
CA SER A 181 -36.89 27.85 -9.91
C SER A 181 -37.35 27.29 -8.57
N GLU A 182 -36.99 26.04 -8.30
CA GLU A 182 -37.33 25.34 -7.05
C GLU A 182 -36.70 26.04 -5.83
N GLN A 183 -35.48 26.50 -5.94
CA GLN A 183 -34.79 27.21 -4.84
C GLN A 183 -35.52 28.52 -4.51
N ARG A 184 -35.95 29.27 -5.53
CA ARG A 184 -36.69 30.53 -5.31
C ARG A 184 -38.03 30.30 -4.63
N MET A 185 -38.74 29.24 -5.03
CA MET A 185 -39.99 28.83 -4.37
C MET A 185 -39.70 28.40 -2.91
N VAL A 186 -38.70 27.60 -2.67
CA VAL A 186 -38.31 27.15 -1.32
C VAL A 186 -37.91 28.32 -0.46
N ASN A 187 -37.12 29.29 -0.97
CA ASN A 187 -36.68 30.46 -0.23
C ASN A 187 -37.87 31.29 0.28
N GLN A 188 -38.95 31.46 -0.53
CA GLN A 188 -40.15 32.15 -0.09
C GLN A 188 -40.83 31.46 1.08
N GLN A 189 -40.91 30.13 1.05
CA GLN A 189 -41.49 29.32 2.12
C GLN A 189 -40.61 29.32 3.38
N LEU A 190 -39.27 29.27 3.23
CA LEU A 190 -38.33 29.35 4.35
C LEU A 190 -38.39 30.73 5.03
N MET A 191 -38.54 31.83 4.29
CA MET A 191 -38.75 33.15 4.85
C MET A 191 -40.05 33.23 5.67
N ARG A 192 -41.14 32.66 5.16
CA ARG A 192 -42.42 32.52 5.89
C ARG A 192 -42.24 31.70 7.17
N LEU A 193 -41.53 30.56 7.04
CA LEU A 193 -41.24 29.65 8.16
C LEU A 193 -40.41 30.31 9.24
N SER A 194 -39.40 31.08 8.85
CA SER A 194 -38.57 31.87 9.78
C SER A 194 -39.43 32.91 10.53
N ALA A 195 -40.32 33.62 9.83
CA ALA A 195 -41.23 34.61 10.45
C ALA A 195 -42.23 33.96 11.42
N GLU A 196 -42.71 32.74 11.14
CA GLU A 196 -43.64 32.01 12.00
C GLU A 196 -42.99 31.35 13.22
N THR A 197 -41.76 30.84 13.09
CA THR A 197 -41.08 30.05 14.14
C THR A 197 -40.03 30.83 14.90
N GLY A 198 -39.51 31.92 14.33
CA GLY A 198 -38.38 32.66 14.85
C GLY A 198 -37.01 31.99 14.60
N ILE A 199 -36.95 30.90 13.82
CA ILE A 199 -35.68 30.26 13.39
C ILE A 199 -35.00 31.19 12.40
N GLU A 200 -33.74 31.53 12.65
CA GLU A 200 -32.99 32.49 11.84
C GLU A 200 -32.59 31.91 10.47
N LEU A 201 -32.42 32.79 9.48
CA LEU A 201 -32.02 32.47 8.12
C LEU A 201 -30.50 32.60 7.96
N VAL A 202 -29.89 31.80 7.09
CA VAL A 202 -28.49 31.90 6.66
C VAL A 202 -28.39 31.72 5.14
N ALA A 203 -27.52 32.51 4.48
CA ALA A 203 -27.34 32.42 3.03
C ALA A 203 -26.05 31.65 2.72
N THR A 204 -26.13 30.62 1.85
CA THR A 204 -24.97 29.85 1.40
C THR A 204 -24.95 29.68 -0.11
N ASN A 205 -23.84 29.19 -0.65
CA ASN A 205 -23.69 28.95 -2.09
C ASN A 205 -23.36 27.49 -2.44
N ASP A 206 -23.39 26.58 -1.49
CA ASP A 206 -23.13 25.14 -1.74
C ASP A 206 -21.95 24.91 -2.72
N ILE A 207 -20.78 25.44 -2.34
CA ILE A 207 -19.61 25.54 -3.21
C ILE A 207 -19.07 24.16 -3.54
N HIS A 208 -18.83 23.89 -4.84
CA HIS A 208 -18.25 22.64 -5.33
C HIS A 208 -16.96 22.85 -6.14
N TYR A 209 -16.68 24.08 -6.56
CA TYR A 209 -15.44 24.45 -7.26
C TYR A 209 -15.02 25.88 -6.95
N THR A 210 -13.75 26.22 -7.23
CA THR A 210 -13.16 27.48 -6.77
C THR A 210 -13.53 28.68 -7.63
N TYR A 211 -13.41 28.56 -8.96
CA TYR A 211 -13.62 29.65 -9.92
C TYR A 211 -14.82 29.36 -10.82
N ALA A 212 -15.44 30.42 -11.39
CA ALA A 212 -16.59 30.25 -12.27
C ALA A 212 -16.25 29.41 -13.54
N GLU A 213 -15.04 29.55 -14.03
CA GLU A 213 -14.52 28.76 -15.18
C GLU A 213 -14.30 27.27 -14.88
N ASP A 214 -14.35 26.85 -13.63
CA ASP A 214 -14.23 25.44 -13.26
C ASP A 214 -15.51 24.63 -13.48
N ALA A 215 -16.60 25.27 -13.85
CA ALA A 215 -17.89 24.62 -14.04
C ALA A 215 -17.83 23.47 -15.06
N ASP A 216 -17.08 23.63 -16.18
CA ASP A 216 -16.93 22.59 -17.20
C ASP A 216 -16.10 21.39 -16.68
N SER A 217 -15.00 21.65 -15.99
CA SER A 217 -14.21 20.59 -15.39
C SER A 217 -14.95 19.84 -14.27
N HIS A 218 -15.78 20.55 -13.50
CA HIS A 218 -16.66 19.97 -12.50
C HIS A 218 -17.73 19.07 -13.13
N ASP A 219 -18.33 19.47 -14.25
CA ASP A 219 -19.30 18.64 -14.97
C ASP A 219 -18.69 17.34 -15.50
N ILE A 220 -17.43 17.40 -15.95
CA ILE A 220 -16.64 16.20 -16.28
C ILE A 220 -16.41 15.30 -15.04
N LEU A 221 -16.14 15.89 -13.88
CA LEU A 221 -15.95 15.15 -12.63
C LEU A 221 -17.22 14.40 -12.23
N LEU A 222 -18.40 15.01 -12.35
CA LEU A 222 -19.69 14.36 -12.10
C LEU A 222 -19.95 13.19 -13.09
N CYS A 223 -19.53 13.34 -14.34
CA CYS A 223 -19.58 12.23 -15.31
C CYS A 223 -18.66 11.08 -14.91
N LEU A 224 -17.48 11.36 -14.33
CA LEU A 224 -16.60 10.32 -13.78
C LEU A 224 -17.24 9.60 -12.59
N GLN A 225 -17.89 10.32 -11.69
CA GLN A 225 -18.60 9.78 -10.54
C GLN A 225 -19.72 8.80 -10.95
N THR A 226 -20.50 9.20 -11.95
CA THR A 226 -21.70 8.46 -12.38
C THR A 226 -21.43 7.46 -13.51
N GLY A 227 -20.22 7.41 -14.05
CA GLY A 227 -19.86 6.55 -15.17
C GLY A 227 -20.47 6.97 -16.50
N LYS A 228 -20.94 8.22 -16.61
CA LYS A 228 -21.59 8.79 -17.79
C LYS A 228 -20.60 9.54 -18.69
N LYS A 229 -21.07 9.91 -19.88
CA LYS A 229 -20.39 10.79 -20.83
C LYS A 229 -21.03 12.18 -20.82
N ILE A 230 -20.30 13.21 -21.28
CA ILE A 230 -20.80 14.57 -21.37
C ILE A 230 -22.01 14.68 -22.32
N THR A 231 -22.09 13.80 -23.32
CA THR A 231 -23.15 13.72 -24.32
C THR A 231 -24.42 13.01 -23.84
N ASP A 232 -24.37 12.32 -22.70
CA ASP A 232 -25.55 11.63 -22.17
C ASP A 232 -26.61 12.64 -21.68
N GLU A 233 -27.86 12.51 -22.11
CA GLU A 233 -28.94 13.40 -21.68
C GLU A 233 -29.40 13.12 -20.24
N ASP A 234 -29.49 11.84 -19.87
CA ASP A 234 -29.88 11.38 -18.53
C ASP A 234 -28.65 11.25 -17.64
N ARG A 235 -28.14 12.35 -17.11
CA ARG A 235 -27.01 12.43 -16.19
C ARG A 235 -27.17 13.52 -15.14
N MET A 236 -26.45 13.36 -14.05
CA MET A 236 -26.35 14.38 -13.00
C MET A 236 -25.63 15.62 -13.53
N ARG A 237 -26.18 16.79 -13.29
CA ARG A 237 -25.59 18.08 -13.61
C ARG A 237 -25.86 19.07 -12.50
N TYR A 238 -24.94 20.00 -12.28
CA TYR A 238 -25.17 21.20 -11.49
C TYR A 238 -25.44 22.38 -12.45
N GLU A 239 -26.73 22.63 -12.67
CA GLU A 239 -27.16 23.58 -13.66
C GLU A 239 -26.73 25.01 -13.29
N GLY A 240 -26.45 25.84 -14.32
CA GLY A 240 -26.22 27.27 -14.19
C GLY A 240 -24.79 27.68 -13.85
N GLY A 241 -23.89 26.75 -13.51
CA GLY A 241 -22.46 27.07 -13.27
C GLY A 241 -22.23 28.03 -12.09
N GLN A 242 -23.08 28.02 -11.06
CA GLN A 242 -23.08 29.04 -9.99
C GLN A 242 -22.50 28.57 -8.65
N TYR A 243 -21.88 27.36 -8.58
CA TYR A 243 -21.42 26.72 -7.36
C TYR A 243 -19.93 27.06 -7.02
N PHE A 244 -19.47 28.24 -7.42
CA PHE A 244 -18.11 28.73 -7.19
C PHE A 244 -18.01 29.65 -5.96
N VAL A 245 -16.78 29.96 -5.56
CA VAL A 245 -16.51 30.88 -4.42
C VAL A 245 -16.84 32.32 -4.83
N LYS A 246 -18.02 32.80 -4.42
CA LYS A 246 -18.52 34.15 -4.68
C LYS A 246 -18.01 35.16 -3.64
N SER A 247 -17.85 36.39 -4.04
CA SER A 247 -17.61 37.54 -3.15
C SER A 247 -18.84 37.86 -2.29
N GLU A 248 -18.63 38.60 -1.19
CA GLU A 248 -19.72 39.17 -0.37
C GLU A 248 -20.71 39.95 -1.21
N ALA A 249 -20.24 40.77 -2.14
CA ALA A 249 -21.11 41.61 -3.00
C ALA A 249 -21.98 40.76 -3.92
N GLU A 250 -21.41 39.69 -4.52
CA GLU A 250 -22.17 38.73 -5.34
C GLU A 250 -23.24 38.04 -4.51
N MET A 251 -22.88 37.50 -3.32
CA MET A 251 -23.83 36.87 -2.43
C MET A 251 -24.93 37.82 -1.96
N ALA A 252 -24.59 39.05 -1.55
CA ALA A 252 -25.59 40.06 -1.15
C ALA A 252 -26.55 40.43 -2.29
N SER A 253 -26.09 40.40 -3.54
CA SER A 253 -26.93 40.65 -4.71
C SER A 253 -27.96 39.55 -4.97
N LEU A 254 -27.68 38.31 -4.54
CA LEU A 254 -28.65 37.19 -4.66
C LEU A 254 -29.75 37.23 -3.62
N PHE A 255 -29.50 37.83 -2.44
CA PHE A 255 -30.43 37.87 -1.31
C PHE A 255 -30.75 39.27 -0.83
N PRO A 256 -31.16 40.24 -1.72
CA PRO A 256 -31.46 41.62 -1.32
C PRO A 256 -32.68 41.71 -0.39
N TYR A 257 -33.50 40.66 -0.38
CA TYR A 257 -34.72 40.56 0.45
C TYR A 257 -34.44 39.97 1.85
N ALA A 258 -33.22 39.43 2.08
CA ALA A 258 -32.87 38.81 3.37
C ALA A 258 -31.40 39.16 3.78
N PRO A 259 -31.07 40.47 4.00
CA PRO A 259 -29.71 40.88 4.32
C PRO A 259 -29.21 40.27 5.64
N GLN A 260 -30.11 40.00 6.59
CA GLN A 260 -29.78 39.32 7.84
C GLN A 260 -29.24 37.90 7.63
N ALA A 261 -29.61 37.22 6.56
CA ALA A 261 -29.12 35.87 6.22
C ALA A 261 -27.62 35.93 5.83
N ILE A 262 -27.18 37.03 5.19
CA ILE A 262 -25.78 37.30 4.90
C ILE A 262 -25.02 37.66 6.21
N GLU A 263 -25.56 38.53 7.06
CA GLU A 263 -24.93 38.90 8.34
C GLU A 263 -24.79 37.69 9.26
N ASN A 264 -25.73 36.79 9.29
CA ASN A 264 -25.74 35.60 10.12
C ASN A 264 -24.60 34.63 9.77
N THR A 265 -24.10 34.63 8.53
CA THR A 265 -22.92 33.82 8.17
C THR A 265 -21.67 34.21 9.01
N GLN A 266 -21.43 35.51 9.17
CA GLN A 266 -20.32 35.98 9.99
C GLN A 266 -20.59 35.77 11.48
N LYS A 267 -21.82 35.95 11.97
CA LYS A 267 -22.16 35.66 13.37
C LYS A 267 -21.93 34.21 13.74
N ILE A 268 -22.27 33.27 12.83
CA ILE A 268 -21.98 31.86 13.01
C ILE A 268 -20.46 31.60 12.98
N ALA A 269 -19.75 32.21 12.01
CA ALA A 269 -18.31 32.12 11.92
C ALA A 269 -17.59 32.60 13.18
N ASP A 270 -18.05 33.71 13.78
CA ASP A 270 -17.47 34.27 15.00
C ASP A 270 -17.65 33.32 16.20
N ARG A 271 -18.73 32.57 16.24
CA ARG A 271 -19.01 31.58 17.29
C ARG A 271 -18.14 30.31 17.16
N CYS A 272 -17.78 29.90 15.94
CA CYS A 272 -17.01 28.72 15.71
C CYS A 272 -15.54 28.88 16.07
N ASN A 273 -15.09 28.24 17.14
CA ASN A 273 -13.72 28.35 17.66
C ASN A 273 -13.21 26.95 18.06
N VAL A 274 -12.63 26.24 17.09
CA VAL A 274 -11.99 24.93 17.31
C VAL A 274 -10.48 25.09 17.30
N GLU A 275 -9.82 24.53 18.30
CA GLU A 275 -8.36 24.49 18.38
C GLU A 275 -7.89 23.05 18.35
N ILE A 276 -7.04 22.73 17.34
CA ILE A 276 -6.46 21.40 17.16
C ILE A 276 -5.10 21.35 17.84
N GLU A 277 -4.93 20.36 18.71
CA GLU A 277 -3.68 20.10 19.39
C GLU A 277 -2.78 19.20 18.52
N PHE A 278 -1.60 19.70 18.17
CA PHE A 278 -0.59 18.97 17.40
C PHE A 278 0.60 18.56 18.25
N GLY A 279 1.25 17.44 17.88
CA GLY A 279 2.52 17.00 18.46
C GLY A 279 2.46 16.43 19.88
N VAL A 280 1.27 16.29 20.46
CA VAL A 280 1.08 15.66 21.77
C VAL A 280 0.83 14.17 21.61
N THR A 281 1.78 13.37 22.08
CA THR A 281 1.75 11.91 21.94
C THR A 281 0.58 11.29 22.71
N LYS A 282 -0.22 10.46 22.03
CA LYS A 282 -1.44 9.82 22.53
C LYS A 282 -1.31 8.27 22.58
N LEU A 283 -0.14 7.78 23.04
CA LEU A 283 0.15 6.35 23.11
C LEU A 283 -0.68 5.64 24.19
N PRO A 284 -1.11 4.40 23.93
CA PRO A 284 -1.65 3.54 24.97
C PRO A 284 -0.55 3.16 25.97
N LYS A 285 -0.94 2.93 27.23
CA LYS A 285 -0.06 2.31 28.22
C LYS A 285 -0.01 0.81 27.98
N PHE A 286 1.16 0.23 28.17
CA PHE A 286 1.35 -1.21 28.15
C PHE A 286 1.03 -1.80 29.54
N ASP A 287 0.24 -2.89 29.57
CA ASP A 287 -0.06 -3.59 30.80
C ASP A 287 1.13 -4.46 31.21
N VAL A 288 1.86 -4.04 32.22
CA VAL A 288 3.02 -4.74 32.77
C VAL A 288 2.61 -5.72 33.87
N PRO A 289 3.42 -6.78 34.13
CA PRO A 289 3.17 -7.69 35.27
C PRO A 289 3.14 -6.95 36.61
N GLU A 290 2.38 -7.50 37.55
CA GLU A 290 2.29 -6.94 38.92
C GLU A 290 3.68 -6.75 39.56
N GLY A 291 3.89 -5.60 40.15
CA GLY A 291 5.12 -5.23 40.82
C GLY A 291 6.12 -4.47 39.98
N TYR A 292 5.81 -4.22 38.71
CA TYR A 292 6.67 -3.42 37.81
C TYR A 292 5.96 -2.17 37.31
N THR A 293 6.72 -1.10 37.13
CA THR A 293 6.36 -0.01 36.21
C THR A 293 6.81 -0.36 34.79
N SER A 294 6.23 0.30 33.76
CA SER A 294 6.65 0.08 32.35
C SER A 294 8.17 0.28 32.20
N TRP A 295 8.74 1.28 32.89
CA TRP A 295 10.17 1.54 32.87
C TRP A 295 11.01 0.41 33.47
N GLU A 296 10.64 -0.08 34.63
CA GLU A 296 11.36 -1.18 35.31
C GLU A 296 11.27 -2.45 34.50
N TYR A 297 10.10 -2.71 33.89
CA TYR A 297 9.89 -3.89 33.07
C TYR A 297 10.71 -3.83 31.77
N LEU A 298 10.73 -2.69 31.10
CA LEU A 298 11.58 -2.48 29.91
C LEU A 298 13.06 -2.70 30.24
N ASN A 299 13.56 -2.11 31.34
CA ASN A 299 14.95 -2.31 31.78
C ASN A 299 15.24 -3.79 32.02
N LYS A 300 14.40 -4.46 32.79
CA LYS A 300 14.56 -5.90 33.07
C LYS A 300 14.71 -6.69 31.77
N LEU A 301 13.77 -6.54 30.84
CA LEU A 301 13.80 -7.26 29.55
C LEU A 301 15.09 -6.96 28.75
N CYS A 302 15.52 -5.70 28.73
CA CYS A 302 16.73 -5.31 28.00
C CYS A 302 18.01 -5.84 28.62
N TYR A 303 18.16 -5.82 29.95
CA TYR A 303 19.34 -6.37 30.62
C TYR A 303 19.37 -7.90 30.58
N ASP A 304 18.22 -8.57 30.73
CA ASP A 304 18.10 -10.01 30.53
C ASP A 304 18.52 -10.39 29.09
N GLY A 305 18.01 -9.68 28.09
CA GLY A 305 18.39 -9.88 26.68
C GLY A 305 19.84 -9.51 26.36
N LEU A 306 20.45 -8.55 27.09
CA LEU A 306 21.85 -8.23 26.93
C LEU A 306 22.75 -9.41 27.33
N GLU A 307 22.47 -10.03 28.50
CA GLU A 307 23.22 -11.20 28.99
C GLU A 307 22.96 -12.44 28.10
N GLU A 308 21.77 -12.57 27.50
CA GLU A 308 21.45 -13.65 26.57
C GLU A 308 22.19 -13.54 25.25
N ARG A 309 22.38 -12.32 24.72
CA ARG A 309 22.92 -12.07 23.37
C ARG A 309 24.42 -11.79 23.32
N TYR A 310 25.01 -11.33 24.42
CA TYR A 310 26.43 -11.00 24.51
C TYR A 310 27.12 -11.76 25.66
N HIS A 311 28.08 -12.57 25.31
CA HIS A 311 28.85 -13.38 26.26
C HIS A 311 30.35 -13.09 26.17
N PRO A 312 30.95 -12.25 27.06
CA PRO A 312 30.34 -11.51 28.16
C PRO A 312 29.72 -10.18 27.73
N ALA A 313 28.72 -9.68 28.50
CA ALA A 313 28.23 -8.31 28.37
C ALA A 313 29.26 -7.33 28.94
N THR A 314 29.98 -6.62 28.09
CA THR A 314 31.06 -5.66 28.47
C THR A 314 30.46 -4.37 29.04
N ASP A 315 31.29 -3.60 29.74
CA ASP A 315 30.89 -2.29 30.29
C ASP A 315 30.51 -1.29 29.19
N GLU A 316 31.16 -1.37 28.02
CA GLU A 316 30.81 -0.58 26.83
C GLU A 316 29.38 -0.86 26.36
N LEU A 317 29.01 -2.13 26.27
CA LEU A 317 27.64 -2.54 25.90
C LEU A 317 26.61 -2.07 26.93
N LYS A 318 26.93 -2.18 28.22
CA LYS A 318 26.05 -1.69 29.30
C LYS A 318 25.90 -0.17 29.26
N ALA A 319 26.98 0.56 28.97
CA ALA A 319 26.93 2.02 28.84
C ALA A 319 26.07 2.44 27.62
N ARG A 320 26.22 1.77 26.48
CA ARG A 320 25.40 2.02 25.28
C ARG A 320 23.93 1.69 25.54
N LEU A 321 23.63 0.54 26.15
CA LEU A 321 22.26 0.16 26.50
C LEU A 321 21.61 1.19 27.43
N LYS A 322 22.33 1.62 28.49
CA LYS A 322 21.86 2.63 29.41
C LYS A 322 21.55 3.96 28.72
N TYR A 323 22.45 4.42 27.85
CA TYR A 323 22.27 5.66 27.08
C TYR A 323 21.00 5.61 26.22
N GLU A 324 20.78 4.53 25.50
CA GLU A 324 19.59 4.37 24.67
C GLU A 324 18.30 4.29 25.51
N LEU A 325 18.31 3.54 26.62
CA LEU A 325 17.19 3.42 27.54
C LEU A 325 16.83 4.79 28.15
N ASP A 326 17.82 5.54 28.62
CA ASP A 326 17.61 6.88 29.20
C ASP A 326 17.04 7.85 28.14
N THR A 327 17.49 7.76 26.90
CA THR A 327 16.94 8.53 25.78
C THR A 327 15.49 8.16 25.49
N ILE A 328 15.16 6.87 25.39
CA ILE A 328 13.79 6.35 25.15
C ILE A 328 12.85 6.82 26.27
N LYS A 329 13.31 6.78 27.54
CA LYS A 329 12.55 7.25 28.69
C LYS A 329 12.26 8.74 28.61
N THR A 330 13.30 9.56 28.34
CA THR A 330 13.20 11.01 28.26
C THR A 330 12.25 11.46 27.16
N MET A 331 12.25 10.75 26.04
CA MET A 331 11.35 11.01 24.92
C MET A 331 9.94 10.44 25.09
N GLY A 332 9.67 9.65 26.16
CA GLY A 332 8.33 9.13 26.47
C GLY A 332 7.89 7.90 25.68
N TYR A 333 8.83 7.12 25.11
CA TYR A 333 8.51 5.98 24.23
C TYR A 333 8.64 4.59 24.87
N VAL A 334 8.69 4.52 26.21
CA VAL A 334 8.82 3.26 26.96
C VAL A 334 7.71 2.26 26.57
N ASP A 335 6.45 2.69 26.65
CA ASP A 335 5.30 1.84 26.33
C ASP A 335 5.28 1.45 24.84
N TYR A 336 5.76 2.32 23.95
CA TYR A 336 5.89 2.00 22.52
C TYR A 336 6.81 0.78 22.28
N PHE A 337 7.99 0.77 22.88
CA PHE A 337 8.92 -0.36 22.74
C PHE A 337 8.32 -1.66 23.34
N LEU A 338 7.60 -1.56 24.44
CA LEU A 338 6.93 -2.72 25.05
C LEU A 338 5.81 -3.27 24.16
N ILE A 339 5.02 -2.40 23.52
CA ILE A 339 3.97 -2.80 22.57
C ILE A 339 4.58 -3.51 21.36
N VAL A 340 5.66 -2.97 20.80
CA VAL A 340 6.36 -3.57 19.65
C VAL A 340 6.96 -4.92 20.04
N TRP A 341 7.63 -4.99 21.18
CA TRP A 341 8.16 -6.23 21.72
C TRP A 341 7.09 -7.31 21.87
N ASP A 342 5.93 -6.95 22.39
CA ASP A 342 4.85 -7.85 22.70
C ASP A 342 4.28 -8.54 21.45
N PHE A 343 3.95 -7.80 20.40
CA PHE A 343 3.40 -8.43 19.20
C PHE A 343 4.45 -9.21 18.39
N ILE A 344 5.74 -8.83 18.48
CA ILE A 344 6.82 -9.62 17.91
C ILE A 344 7.02 -10.92 18.67
N LYS A 345 6.97 -10.85 20.02
CA LYS A 345 7.00 -12.03 20.86
C LYS A 345 5.85 -12.97 20.57
N PHE A 346 4.62 -12.44 20.45
CA PHE A 346 3.46 -13.23 20.04
C PHE A 346 3.71 -13.95 18.70
N ALA A 347 4.21 -13.24 17.71
CA ALA A 347 4.48 -13.83 16.39
C ALA A 347 5.48 -15.00 16.49
N ARG A 348 6.57 -14.84 17.23
CA ARG A 348 7.58 -15.89 17.43
C ARG A 348 7.05 -17.08 18.21
N ASP A 349 6.33 -16.83 19.31
CA ASP A 349 5.73 -17.88 20.14
C ASP A 349 4.71 -18.74 19.34
N HIS A 350 4.14 -18.19 18.27
CA HIS A 350 3.19 -18.86 17.37
C HIS A 350 3.82 -19.32 16.05
N ASP A 351 5.17 -19.36 15.97
CA ASP A 351 5.90 -19.78 14.76
C ASP A 351 5.52 -18.96 13.51
N ILE A 352 5.29 -17.65 13.69
CA ILE A 352 5.13 -16.69 12.60
C ILE A 352 6.47 -16.03 12.36
N MET A 353 7.04 -16.20 11.16
CA MET A 353 8.35 -15.66 10.86
C MET A 353 8.35 -14.14 10.86
N VAL A 354 9.30 -13.55 11.59
CA VAL A 354 9.56 -12.12 11.70
C VAL A 354 10.91 -11.82 11.06
N GLY A 355 11.00 -10.74 10.30
CA GLY A 355 12.23 -10.28 9.67
C GLY A 355 13.31 -9.88 10.69
N PRO A 356 14.59 -9.86 10.29
CA PRO A 356 15.71 -9.52 11.17
C PRO A 356 15.74 -8.05 11.58
N GLY A 357 14.96 -7.23 10.95
CA GLY A 357 14.86 -5.79 11.16
C GLY A 357 14.59 -5.07 9.84
N ARG A 358 14.23 -3.79 9.96
CA ARG A 358 13.96 -2.91 8.82
C ARG A 358 14.18 -1.45 9.22
N GLY A 359 14.47 -0.59 8.25
CA GLY A 359 14.61 0.84 8.49
C GLY A 359 15.80 1.16 9.40
N SER A 360 15.62 2.10 10.30
CA SER A 360 16.67 2.57 11.21
C SER A 360 16.66 1.90 12.59
N ALA A 361 15.57 1.19 12.96
CA ALA A 361 15.42 0.56 14.26
C ALA A 361 16.52 -0.50 14.59
N ALA A 362 17.11 -1.11 13.54
CA ALA A 362 18.22 -2.04 13.70
C ALA A 362 19.51 -1.37 14.22
N GLY A 363 19.57 -0.03 14.27
CA GLY A 363 20.67 0.71 14.90
C GLY A 363 20.62 0.78 16.43
N SER A 364 19.56 0.25 17.05
CA SER A 364 19.34 0.30 18.50
C SER A 364 19.73 -1.02 19.19
N ILE A 365 20.57 -0.93 20.23
CA ILE A 365 20.87 -2.08 21.09
C ILE A 365 19.66 -2.48 21.95
N VAL A 366 18.78 -1.53 22.30
CA VAL A 366 17.50 -1.81 22.96
C VAL A 366 16.62 -2.67 22.07
N SER A 367 16.49 -2.32 20.78
CA SER A 367 15.73 -3.14 19.82
C SER A 367 16.33 -4.54 19.65
N TYR A 368 17.64 -4.66 19.68
CA TYR A 368 18.35 -5.94 19.58
C TYR A 368 18.16 -6.81 20.83
N THR A 369 18.37 -6.26 22.03
CA THR A 369 18.22 -7.00 23.30
C THR A 369 16.78 -7.41 23.58
N LEU A 370 15.78 -6.61 23.18
CA LEU A 370 14.37 -6.99 23.22
C LEU A 370 13.99 -8.06 22.17
N GLY A 371 14.88 -8.35 21.22
CA GLY A 371 14.57 -9.23 20.12
C GLY A 371 13.66 -8.60 19.05
N ILE A 372 13.39 -7.30 19.09
CA ILE A 372 12.69 -6.58 18.02
C ILE A 372 13.46 -6.75 16.72
N THR A 373 14.78 -6.60 16.77
CA THR A 373 15.68 -6.85 15.65
C THR A 373 16.64 -8.03 15.94
N GLN A 374 17.19 -8.63 14.87
CA GLN A 374 18.13 -9.75 14.96
C GLN A 374 19.55 -9.36 14.49
N LEU A 375 19.74 -8.09 14.20
CA LEU A 375 21.00 -7.54 13.73
C LEU A 375 21.73 -6.87 14.90
N ASP A 376 22.95 -7.33 15.18
CA ASP A 376 23.79 -6.72 16.21
C ASP A 376 24.29 -5.33 15.78
N PRO A 377 23.80 -4.23 16.39
CA PRO A 377 24.16 -2.88 15.99
C PRO A 377 25.64 -2.55 16.28
N MET A 378 26.25 -3.21 17.27
CA MET A 378 27.65 -2.97 17.61
C MET A 378 28.60 -3.60 16.58
N ARG A 379 28.32 -4.83 16.17
CA ARG A 379 29.10 -5.54 15.15
C ARG A 379 29.14 -4.79 13.81
N TYR A 380 27.99 -4.24 13.39
CA TYR A 380 27.87 -3.53 12.12
C TYR A 380 28.05 -2.01 12.24
N GLN A 381 28.45 -1.50 13.42
CA GLN A 381 28.68 -0.07 13.68
C GLN A 381 27.49 0.81 13.28
N LEU A 382 26.30 0.41 13.70
CA LEU A 382 25.07 1.14 13.43
C LEU A 382 24.81 2.22 14.47
N LEU A 383 24.22 3.34 14.04
CA LEU A 383 24.04 4.52 14.88
C LEU A 383 22.60 4.62 15.40
N PHE A 384 22.45 4.72 16.74
CA PHE A 384 21.17 4.90 17.40
C PHE A 384 20.51 6.25 17.06
N GLU A 385 21.30 7.31 16.96
CA GLU A 385 20.82 8.67 16.68
C GLU A 385 20.22 8.82 15.29
N ARG A 386 20.52 7.88 14.38
CA ARG A 386 19.85 7.77 13.10
C ARG A 386 18.41 7.27 13.24
N PHE A 387 18.13 6.47 14.25
CA PHE A 387 16.81 5.95 14.59
C PHE A 387 16.06 6.90 15.51
N LEU A 388 16.59 7.16 16.70
CA LEU A 388 16.00 8.04 17.71
C LEU A 388 16.98 9.13 18.13
N ASN A 389 16.60 10.39 17.88
CA ASN A 389 17.47 11.53 18.08
C ASN A 389 16.88 12.49 19.10
N PRO A 390 17.51 12.66 20.28
CA PRO A 390 17.01 13.57 21.32
C PRO A 390 16.99 15.06 20.91
N GLU A 391 17.83 15.45 19.95
CA GLU A 391 17.84 16.81 19.40
C GLU A 391 16.73 17.06 18.37
N ARG A 392 15.91 16.04 18.10
CA ARG A 392 14.80 16.09 17.16
C ARG A 392 13.57 15.43 17.77
N VAL A 393 12.54 16.23 18.04
CA VAL A 393 11.25 15.71 18.49
C VAL A 393 10.51 15.08 17.30
N THR A 394 10.75 13.80 17.04
CA THR A 394 9.98 12.99 16.08
C THR A 394 9.68 11.64 16.70
N MET A 395 8.50 11.12 16.41
CA MET A 395 8.13 9.78 16.86
C MET A 395 9.05 8.71 16.25
N PRO A 396 9.39 7.65 17.01
CA PRO A 396 10.08 6.49 16.46
C PRO A 396 9.18 5.74 15.48
N ASP A 397 9.76 5.15 14.46
CA ASP A 397 9.08 4.33 13.47
C ASP A 397 9.79 2.97 13.41
N ILE A 398 9.21 1.97 14.06
CA ILE A 398 9.70 0.58 14.04
C ILE A 398 8.82 -0.21 13.08
N ASP A 399 9.26 -0.26 11.85
CA ASP A 399 8.69 -1.14 10.82
C ASP A 399 9.03 -2.61 11.12
N VAL A 400 8.06 -3.51 11.03
CA VAL A 400 8.29 -4.94 11.23
C VAL A 400 7.78 -5.75 10.03
N ASP A 401 8.70 -6.53 9.45
CA ASP A 401 8.36 -7.48 8.39
C ASP A 401 7.88 -8.81 8.98
N PHE A 402 6.69 -9.26 8.60
CA PHE A 402 6.12 -10.56 8.97
C PHE A 402 5.95 -11.48 7.76
N CYS A 403 5.84 -12.77 8.00
CA CYS A 403 5.36 -13.72 7.01
C CYS A 403 4.06 -13.21 6.39
N PHE A 404 4.04 -13.08 5.04
CA PHE A 404 2.94 -12.48 4.30
C PHE A 404 1.60 -13.21 4.52
N GLU A 405 1.63 -14.55 4.56
CA GLU A 405 0.44 -15.38 4.73
C GLU A 405 -0.17 -15.26 6.15
N ARG A 406 0.67 -15.11 7.17
CA ARG A 406 0.24 -15.16 8.59
C ARG A 406 0.24 -13.81 9.30
N ARG A 407 0.63 -12.72 8.62
CA ARG A 407 0.54 -11.35 9.15
C ARG A 407 -0.83 -11.00 9.75
N PRO A 408 -1.97 -11.39 9.15
CA PRO A 408 -3.29 -11.10 9.72
C PRO A 408 -3.49 -11.63 11.15
N GLU A 409 -2.88 -12.77 11.50
CA GLU A 409 -2.97 -13.34 12.86
C GLU A 409 -2.35 -12.42 13.92
N VAL A 410 -1.28 -11.70 13.57
CA VAL A 410 -0.63 -10.73 14.47
C VAL A 410 -1.50 -9.48 14.63
N ILE A 411 -2.11 -8.99 13.55
CA ILE A 411 -3.06 -7.87 13.61
C ILE A 411 -4.29 -8.23 14.45
N ASP A 412 -4.81 -9.45 14.30
CA ASP A 412 -5.92 -9.97 15.09
C ASP A 412 -5.56 -10.08 16.58
N TYR A 413 -4.32 -10.48 16.89
CA TYR A 413 -3.83 -10.49 18.26
C TYR A 413 -3.83 -9.10 18.88
N VAL A 414 -3.26 -8.11 18.18
CA VAL A 414 -3.20 -6.72 18.64
C VAL A 414 -4.63 -6.17 18.81
N THR A 415 -5.52 -6.44 17.86
CA THR A 415 -6.92 -6.02 17.91
C THR A 415 -7.67 -6.64 19.11
N ARG A 416 -7.42 -7.89 19.42
CA ARG A 416 -8.02 -8.55 20.62
C ARG A 416 -7.45 -8.02 21.92
N LYS A 417 -6.14 -7.76 21.96
CA LYS A 417 -5.45 -7.29 23.17
C LYS A 417 -5.81 -5.86 23.55
N TYR A 418 -5.79 -4.93 22.59
CA TYR A 418 -6.00 -3.51 22.84
C TYR A 418 -7.46 -3.05 22.66
N GLY A 419 -8.29 -3.84 21.99
CA GLY A 419 -9.72 -3.55 21.75
C GLY A 419 -10.01 -3.17 20.31
N LYS A 420 -11.13 -3.65 19.77
CA LYS A 420 -11.59 -3.39 18.39
C LYS A 420 -11.90 -1.91 18.11
N ASP A 421 -12.22 -1.16 19.15
CA ASP A 421 -12.51 0.27 19.10
C ASP A 421 -11.25 1.15 19.18
N ARG A 422 -10.11 0.56 19.55
CA ARG A 422 -8.82 1.25 19.71
C ARG A 422 -7.79 0.90 18.65
N VAL A 423 -8.01 -0.16 17.89
CA VAL A 423 -7.10 -0.64 16.85
C VAL A 423 -7.78 -0.53 15.50
N VAL A 424 -7.33 0.39 14.66
CA VAL A 424 -7.97 0.72 13.39
C VAL A 424 -6.94 0.86 12.27
N GLN A 425 -7.30 0.41 11.09
CA GLN A 425 -6.51 0.57 9.86
C GLN A 425 -6.46 2.03 9.40
N ILE A 426 -5.42 2.40 8.66
CA ILE A 426 -5.23 3.77 8.17
C ILE A 426 -5.79 3.89 6.75
N VAL A 427 -6.48 5.00 6.46
CA VAL A 427 -6.94 5.33 5.12
C VAL A 427 -5.80 5.84 4.23
N THR A 428 -5.87 5.54 2.95
CA THR A 428 -5.08 6.17 1.89
C THR A 428 -6.00 6.64 0.76
N PHE A 429 -5.55 7.61 -0.02
CA PHE A 429 -6.30 8.12 -1.17
C PHE A 429 -5.59 7.77 -2.48
N GLY A 430 -6.32 7.18 -3.40
CA GLY A 430 -5.94 7.13 -4.80
C GLY A 430 -6.30 8.45 -5.47
N THR A 431 -5.40 9.04 -6.25
CA THR A 431 -5.61 10.32 -6.92
C THR A 431 -5.74 10.15 -8.43
N LEU A 432 -6.31 11.15 -9.09
CA LEU A 432 -6.35 11.28 -10.53
C LEU A 432 -4.93 11.69 -11.01
N ALA A 433 -4.06 10.71 -11.23
CA ALA A 433 -2.70 10.94 -11.70
C ALA A 433 -2.67 11.22 -13.22
N ALA A 434 -1.64 11.95 -13.70
CA ALA A 434 -1.50 12.48 -15.06
C ALA A 434 -1.95 11.52 -16.19
N ARG A 435 -1.43 10.29 -16.24
CA ARG A 435 -1.83 9.30 -17.27
C ARG A 435 -3.26 8.80 -17.11
N GLY A 436 -3.70 8.67 -15.87
CA GLY A 436 -5.03 8.17 -15.52
C GLY A 436 -6.10 9.20 -15.86
N VAL A 437 -5.90 10.45 -15.44
CA VAL A 437 -6.88 11.52 -15.64
C VAL A 437 -7.11 11.82 -17.12
N ILE A 438 -6.07 11.78 -17.96
CA ILE A 438 -6.21 11.94 -19.43
C ILE A 438 -7.14 10.87 -20.01
N ARG A 439 -6.99 9.60 -19.59
CA ARG A 439 -7.87 8.51 -20.05
C ARG A 439 -9.29 8.67 -19.53
N ASP A 440 -9.44 9.07 -18.28
CA ASP A 440 -10.74 9.28 -17.66
C ASP A 440 -11.50 10.44 -18.31
N VAL A 441 -10.84 11.59 -18.50
CA VAL A 441 -11.43 12.76 -19.17
C VAL A 441 -11.75 12.46 -20.64
N GLY A 442 -10.81 11.83 -21.37
CA GLY A 442 -11.05 11.44 -22.76
C GLY A 442 -12.26 10.50 -22.94
N ARG A 443 -12.48 9.59 -22.00
CA ARG A 443 -13.65 8.73 -21.97
C ARG A 443 -14.94 9.53 -21.75
N VAL A 444 -14.93 10.50 -20.86
CA VAL A 444 -16.07 11.39 -20.58
C VAL A 444 -16.40 12.26 -21.78
N LEU A 445 -15.37 12.79 -22.46
CA LEU A 445 -15.50 13.60 -23.68
C LEU A 445 -15.88 12.77 -24.92
N ASP A 446 -16.05 11.44 -24.76
CA ASP A 446 -16.39 10.49 -25.84
C ASP A 446 -15.32 10.40 -26.95
N MET A 447 -14.07 10.71 -26.62
CA MET A 447 -12.95 10.62 -27.57
C MET A 447 -12.57 9.15 -27.84
N PRO A 448 -12.05 8.83 -29.06
CA PRO A 448 -11.60 7.48 -29.38
C PRO A 448 -10.48 7.00 -28.44
N TYR A 449 -10.67 5.81 -27.84
CA TYR A 449 -9.72 5.26 -26.85
C TYR A 449 -8.27 5.20 -27.38
N ALA A 450 -8.08 4.82 -28.65
CA ALA A 450 -6.75 4.71 -29.22
C ALA A 450 -6.01 6.06 -29.29
N GLN A 451 -6.71 7.16 -29.58
CA GLN A 451 -6.18 8.53 -29.57
C GLN A 451 -5.80 8.95 -28.17
N VAL A 452 -6.72 8.82 -27.22
CA VAL A 452 -6.50 9.18 -25.82
C VAL A 452 -5.36 8.37 -25.20
N ASP A 453 -5.29 7.06 -25.45
CA ASP A 453 -4.22 6.19 -24.94
C ASP A 453 -2.86 6.54 -25.54
N SER A 454 -2.81 6.95 -26.80
CA SER A 454 -1.60 7.48 -27.44
C SER A 454 -1.08 8.72 -26.72
N ILE A 455 -1.95 9.70 -26.43
CA ILE A 455 -1.63 10.93 -25.71
C ILE A 455 -1.16 10.59 -24.28
N ALA A 456 -1.88 9.73 -23.57
CA ALA A 456 -1.52 9.31 -22.22
C ALA A 456 -0.14 8.61 -22.15
N LYS A 457 0.25 7.87 -23.20
CA LYS A 457 1.58 7.23 -23.30
C LYS A 457 2.72 8.21 -23.55
N MET A 458 2.44 9.41 -24.04
CA MET A 458 3.45 10.47 -24.21
C MET A 458 3.89 11.08 -22.86
N ILE A 459 3.11 10.89 -21.79
CA ILE A 459 3.51 11.29 -20.44
C ILE A 459 4.73 10.44 -20.01
N PRO A 460 5.87 11.04 -19.63
CA PRO A 460 7.05 10.31 -19.18
C PRO A 460 6.78 9.40 -17.97
N ASN A 461 7.53 8.30 -17.84
CA ASN A 461 7.38 7.37 -16.72
C ASN A 461 8.25 7.79 -15.54
N GLU A 462 7.95 8.93 -14.94
CA GLU A 462 8.62 9.46 -13.78
C GLU A 462 7.69 9.47 -12.56
N LEU A 463 8.27 9.30 -11.39
CA LEU A 463 7.52 9.36 -10.13
C LEU A 463 6.99 10.79 -9.91
N ASN A 464 5.70 10.92 -9.59
CA ASN A 464 5.02 12.20 -9.37
C ASN A 464 5.11 13.17 -10.58
N ILE A 465 5.14 12.62 -11.79
CA ILE A 465 5.03 13.42 -13.00
C ILE A 465 3.68 14.12 -13.07
N THR A 466 3.67 15.41 -13.36
CA THR A 466 2.47 16.17 -13.64
C THR A 466 2.31 16.43 -15.13
N ILE A 467 1.10 16.76 -15.58
CA ILE A 467 0.83 17.10 -16.98
C ILE A 467 1.68 18.30 -17.39
N ASP A 468 1.82 19.32 -16.53
CA ASP A 468 2.66 20.50 -16.80
C ASP A 468 4.13 20.14 -17.00
N LYS A 469 4.70 19.28 -16.16
CA LYS A 469 6.07 18.77 -16.34
C LYS A 469 6.19 17.96 -17.63
N ALA A 470 5.20 17.12 -17.91
CA ALA A 470 5.19 16.32 -19.14
C ALA A 470 5.17 17.19 -20.40
N LEU A 471 4.39 18.27 -20.42
CA LEU A 471 4.38 19.26 -21.49
C LEU A 471 5.74 19.99 -21.67
N GLN A 472 6.48 20.19 -20.56
CA GLN A 472 7.83 20.76 -20.62
C GLN A 472 8.85 19.77 -21.17
N MET A 473 8.74 18.50 -20.84
CA MET A 473 9.72 17.45 -21.15
C MET A 473 9.50 16.82 -22.53
N ASN A 474 8.24 16.64 -22.95
CA ASN A 474 7.90 15.99 -24.22
C ASN A 474 7.47 17.01 -25.28
N HIS A 475 8.31 17.17 -26.29
CA HIS A 475 8.07 18.11 -27.39
C HIS A 475 6.86 17.73 -28.26
N GLU A 476 6.68 16.43 -28.55
CA GLU A 476 5.57 15.90 -29.35
C GLU A 476 4.21 16.14 -28.66
N LEU A 477 4.14 15.93 -27.35
CA LEU A 477 2.94 16.23 -26.55
C LEU A 477 2.62 17.74 -26.59
N ARG A 478 3.64 18.59 -26.50
CA ARG A 478 3.48 20.05 -26.54
C ARG A 478 3.01 20.54 -27.93
N GLU A 479 3.54 19.98 -29.00
CA GLU A 479 3.11 20.30 -30.37
C GLU A 479 1.64 19.91 -30.59
N LEU A 480 1.23 18.73 -30.13
CA LEU A 480 -0.18 18.30 -30.17
C LEU A 480 -1.08 19.21 -29.35
N TYR A 481 -0.67 19.59 -28.17
CA TYR A 481 -1.42 20.53 -27.31
C TYR A 481 -1.60 21.90 -27.97
N GLN A 482 -0.60 22.38 -28.68
CA GLN A 482 -0.64 23.70 -29.36
C GLN A 482 -1.34 23.67 -30.73
N GLY A 483 -1.39 22.53 -31.39
CA GLY A 483 -1.85 22.42 -32.78
C GLY A 483 -3.23 21.77 -32.94
N ASP A 484 -3.82 21.19 -31.88
CA ASP A 484 -5.09 20.48 -31.96
C ASP A 484 -6.00 20.93 -30.80
N GLU A 485 -7.12 21.61 -31.12
CA GLU A 485 -8.05 22.17 -30.16
C GLU A 485 -8.72 21.10 -29.27
N GLU A 486 -9.00 19.91 -29.85
CA GLU A 486 -9.61 18.81 -29.08
C GLU A 486 -8.61 18.25 -28.06
N VAL A 487 -7.33 18.10 -28.45
CA VAL A 487 -6.26 17.70 -27.54
C VAL A 487 -5.99 18.79 -26.50
N ALA A 488 -6.01 20.06 -26.86
CA ALA A 488 -5.87 21.17 -25.91
C ALA A 488 -6.97 21.13 -24.87
N HIS A 489 -8.23 20.97 -25.27
CA HIS A 489 -9.36 20.86 -24.35
C HIS A 489 -9.24 19.63 -23.41
N LEU A 490 -8.87 18.46 -23.95
CA LEU A 490 -8.59 17.26 -23.17
C LEU A 490 -7.52 17.51 -22.08
N ILE A 491 -6.42 18.14 -22.47
CA ILE A 491 -5.30 18.40 -21.58
C ILE A 491 -5.67 19.44 -20.52
N ASP A 492 -6.34 20.54 -20.88
CA ASP A 492 -6.74 21.60 -19.95
C ASP A 492 -7.74 21.09 -18.89
N MET A 493 -8.75 20.32 -19.30
CA MET A 493 -9.68 19.69 -18.37
C MET A 493 -8.95 18.68 -17.48
N SER A 494 -8.03 17.89 -18.04
CA SER A 494 -7.20 16.96 -17.28
C SER A 494 -6.33 17.67 -16.24
N ARG A 495 -5.74 18.82 -16.55
CA ARG A 495 -4.93 19.63 -15.62
C ARG A 495 -5.74 20.15 -14.44
N ARG A 496 -6.99 20.57 -14.66
CA ARG A 496 -7.87 21.03 -13.57
C ARG A 496 -8.21 19.89 -12.59
N LEU A 497 -8.41 18.68 -13.12
CA LEU A 497 -8.79 17.50 -12.34
C LEU A 497 -7.59 16.70 -11.80
N GLU A 498 -6.38 16.96 -12.32
CA GLU A 498 -5.16 16.28 -11.86
C GLU A 498 -4.92 16.48 -10.36
N GLY A 499 -4.60 15.40 -9.68
CA GLY A 499 -4.29 15.37 -8.25
C GLY A 499 -5.50 15.23 -7.32
N LEU A 500 -6.73 15.42 -7.80
CA LEU A 500 -7.93 15.25 -6.98
C LEU A 500 -8.02 13.81 -6.44
N PRO A 501 -8.40 13.61 -5.18
CA PRO A 501 -8.72 12.30 -4.63
C PRO A 501 -9.86 11.62 -5.41
N ARG A 502 -9.65 10.36 -5.78
CA ARG A 502 -10.62 9.59 -6.57
C ARG A 502 -11.39 8.57 -5.72
N HIS A 503 -10.68 7.86 -4.89
CA HIS A 503 -11.23 6.82 -4.02
C HIS A 503 -10.38 6.64 -2.77
N THR A 504 -10.99 6.10 -1.74
CA THR A 504 -10.28 5.65 -0.55
C THR A 504 -9.76 4.22 -0.75
N SER A 505 -8.63 3.94 -0.13
CA SER A 505 -8.03 2.61 0.00
C SER A 505 -7.55 2.44 1.45
N MET A 506 -7.16 1.23 1.81
CA MET A 506 -6.51 0.96 3.08
C MET A 506 -4.99 1.02 2.94
N HIS A 507 -4.31 1.53 3.94
CA HIS A 507 -2.86 1.45 4.02
C HIS A 507 -2.42 -0.03 4.09
N ALA A 508 -1.41 -0.38 3.31
CA ALA A 508 -1.01 -1.78 3.14
C ALA A 508 -0.51 -2.44 4.44
N ALA A 509 -0.01 -1.66 5.41
CA ALA A 509 0.69 -2.16 6.58
C ALA A 509 0.32 -1.46 7.89
N GLY A 510 -0.02 -0.17 7.84
CA GLY A 510 -0.17 0.69 9.02
C GLY A 510 -1.49 0.48 9.75
N VAL A 511 -1.37 0.33 11.07
CA VAL A 511 -2.48 0.27 12.02
C VAL A 511 -2.21 1.30 13.11
N VAL A 512 -3.25 1.98 13.57
CA VAL A 512 -3.18 2.91 14.71
C VAL A 512 -3.73 2.24 15.96
N ILE A 513 -3.03 2.42 17.07
CA ILE A 513 -3.48 1.96 18.38
C ILE A 513 -3.69 3.18 19.28
N GLY A 514 -4.92 3.40 19.72
CA GLY A 514 -5.28 4.51 20.62
C GLY A 514 -5.25 4.13 22.10
N SER A 515 -4.95 5.10 22.95
CA SER A 515 -5.08 4.95 24.42
C SER A 515 -6.53 4.83 24.89
N ARG A 516 -7.47 5.36 24.08
CA ARG A 516 -8.92 5.34 24.26
C ARG A 516 -9.56 4.97 22.91
N PRO A 517 -10.88 4.77 22.84
CA PRO A 517 -11.56 4.56 21.55
C PRO A 517 -11.14 5.59 20.51
N LEU A 518 -10.74 5.13 19.32
CA LEU A 518 -10.15 6.00 18.30
C LEU A 518 -11.08 7.10 17.81
N VAL A 519 -12.40 6.89 17.90
CA VAL A 519 -13.41 7.91 17.58
C VAL A 519 -13.34 9.16 18.46
N GLU A 520 -12.66 9.08 19.60
CA GLU A 520 -12.40 10.25 20.46
C GLU A 520 -11.23 11.12 19.95
N PHE A 521 -10.42 10.62 19.06
CA PHE A 521 -9.25 11.30 18.52
C PHE A 521 -9.42 11.68 17.04
N VAL A 522 -10.05 10.79 16.25
CA VAL A 522 -10.19 10.95 14.81
C VAL A 522 -11.52 10.37 14.31
N PRO A 523 -12.10 10.93 13.25
CA PRO A 523 -13.29 10.36 12.64
C PRO A 523 -12.93 9.04 11.94
N LEU A 524 -13.87 8.09 11.95
CA LEU A 524 -13.74 6.77 11.37
C LEU A 524 -14.62 6.63 10.13
N SER A 525 -14.19 5.78 9.19
CA SER A 525 -14.95 5.41 8.01
C SER A 525 -14.88 3.90 7.77
N ARG A 526 -15.43 3.44 6.66
CA ARG A 526 -15.51 2.04 6.30
C ARG A 526 -14.84 1.81 4.94
N GLY A 527 -13.92 0.85 4.87
CA GLY A 527 -13.34 0.39 3.62
C GLY A 527 -14.32 -0.42 2.77
N SER A 528 -13.98 -0.67 1.51
CA SER A 528 -14.79 -1.42 0.55
C SER A 528 -15.09 -2.87 0.99
N ASP A 529 -14.22 -3.45 1.78
CA ASP A 529 -14.36 -4.79 2.38
C ASP A 529 -15.13 -4.81 3.70
N GLY A 530 -15.59 -3.65 4.17
CA GLY A 530 -16.30 -3.49 5.43
C GLY A 530 -15.42 -3.22 6.65
N THR A 531 -14.10 -3.22 6.51
CA THR A 531 -13.15 -2.91 7.59
C THR A 531 -13.26 -1.45 8.01
N ILE A 532 -13.19 -1.19 9.32
CA ILE A 532 -13.16 0.18 9.84
C ILE A 532 -11.75 0.76 9.62
N VAL A 533 -11.73 2.00 9.09
CA VAL A 533 -10.51 2.74 8.80
C VAL A 533 -10.60 4.16 9.36
N THR A 534 -9.46 4.80 9.61
CA THR A 534 -9.44 6.22 9.98
C THR A 534 -9.86 7.08 8.78
N GLN A 535 -10.39 8.29 9.03
CA GLN A 535 -10.61 9.26 7.95
C GLN A 535 -9.37 10.10 7.65
N PHE A 536 -8.40 10.15 8.55
CA PHE A 536 -7.16 10.88 8.35
C PHE A 536 -6.04 9.98 7.88
N THR A 537 -5.18 10.52 7.02
CA THR A 537 -4.01 9.83 6.49
C THR A 537 -2.89 9.69 7.53
N MET A 538 -1.92 8.85 7.24
CA MET A 538 -0.77 8.57 8.11
C MET A 538 -0.09 9.85 8.63
N THR A 539 0.25 10.78 7.75
CA THR A 539 0.95 12.03 8.12
C THR A 539 0.11 12.86 9.09
N THR A 540 -1.19 12.97 8.84
CA THR A 540 -2.11 13.70 9.70
C THR A 540 -2.25 13.04 11.08
N LEU A 541 -2.30 11.70 11.13
CA LEU A 541 -2.36 10.95 12.40
C LEU A 541 -1.11 11.18 13.25
N GLU A 542 0.07 11.18 12.62
CA GLU A 542 1.34 11.49 13.29
C GLU A 542 1.36 12.91 13.85
N GLU A 543 0.91 13.90 13.08
CA GLU A 543 0.80 15.28 13.51
C GLU A 543 -0.16 15.45 14.73
N LEU A 544 -1.21 14.66 14.80
CA LEU A 544 -2.16 14.60 15.91
C LEU A 544 -1.65 13.80 17.12
N GLY A 545 -0.45 13.23 17.04
CA GLY A 545 0.18 12.49 18.13
C GLY A 545 -0.23 11.02 18.23
N LEU A 546 -0.94 10.49 17.24
CA LEU A 546 -1.27 9.08 17.14
C LEU A 546 -0.15 8.33 16.43
N LEU A 547 0.29 7.22 16.99
CA LEU A 547 1.40 6.46 16.47
C LEU A 547 0.92 5.30 15.60
N LYS A 548 1.48 5.25 14.40
CA LYS A 548 1.34 4.14 13.48
C LYS A 548 2.21 2.96 13.93
N MET A 549 1.67 1.75 13.80
CA MET A 549 2.40 0.49 13.90
C MET A 549 2.38 -0.20 12.54
N ASP A 550 3.56 -0.44 11.96
CA ASP A 550 3.65 -1.04 10.63
C ASP A 550 3.85 -2.56 10.70
N PHE A 551 2.80 -3.27 10.28
CA PHE A 551 2.80 -4.71 10.10
C PHE A 551 3.01 -5.02 8.62
N LEU A 552 4.27 -5.07 8.19
CA LEU A 552 4.59 -5.30 6.78
C LEU A 552 4.55 -6.80 6.44
N GLY A 553 3.97 -7.14 5.31
CA GLY A 553 3.98 -8.51 4.79
C GLY A 553 5.12 -8.68 3.78
N LEU A 554 6.14 -9.45 4.11
CA LEU A 554 7.23 -9.76 3.20
C LEU A 554 7.12 -11.21 2.71
N ARG A 555 6.83 -11.39 1.41
CA ARG A 555 6.69 -12.74 0.79
C ARG A 555 7.96 -13.58 0.94
N THR A 556 9.12 -12.97 0.93
CA THR A 556 10.40 -13.66 1.12
C THR A 556 10.48 -14.35 2.48
N LEU A 557 9.93 -13.77 3.55
CA LEU A 557 9.87 -14.45 4.84
C LEU A 557 8.99 -15.71 4.80
N THR A 558 7.89 -15.66 4.05
CA THR A 558 7.06 -16.85 3.79
C THR A 558 7.84 -17.92 3.04
N VAL A 559 8.63 -17.53 2.03
CA VAL A 559 9.51 -18.46 1.29
C VAL A 559 10.53 -19.08 2.23
N ILE A 560 11.23 -18.28 3.03
CA ILE A 560 12.23 -18.77 3.99
C ILE A 560 11.57 -19.73 4.98
N GLN A 561 10.45 -19.36 5.58
CA GLN A 561 9.73 -20.21 6.54
C GLN A 561 9.28 -21.54 5.93
N ASN A 562 8.70 -21.50 4.72
CA ASN A 562 8.25 -22.70 4.04
C ASN A 562 9.43 -23.59 3.59
N ALA A 563 10.50 -22.98 3.06
CA ALA A 563 11.71 -23.71 2.68
C ALA A 563 12.38 -24.37 3.89
N THR A 564 12.50 -23.67 5.00
CA THR A 564 13.04 -24.20 6.25
C THR A 564 12.21 -25.39 6.75
N LYS A 565 10.89 -25.28 6.79
CA LYS A 565 9.98 -26.38 7.19
C LYS A 565 10.09 -27.60 6.27
N LEU A 566 10.21 -27.37 4.95
CA LEU A 566 10.46 -28.46 4.00
C LEU A 566 11.82 -29.11 4.26
N ALA A 567 12.87 -28.32 4.41
CA ALA A 567 14.21 -28.82 4.67
C ALA A 567 14.30 -29.58 6.02
N GLU A 568 13.67 -29.10 7.08
CA GLU A 568 13.57 -29.81 8.37
C GLU A 568 12.83 -31.15 8.25
N ARG A 569 11.71 -31.14 7.49
CA ARG A 569 10.89 -32.36 7.27
C ARG A 569 11.69 -33.46 6.57
N TYR A 570 12.53 -33.10 5.58
CA TYR A 570 13.28 -34.05 4.78
C TYR A 570 14.65 -34.39 5.37
N SER A 571 15.30 -33.43 6.06
CA SER A 571 16.60 -33.69 6.73
C SER A 571 16.45 -34.31 8.13
N GLY A 572 15.29 -34.18 8.77
CA GLY A 572 15.08 -34.57 10.16
C GLY A 572 15.78 -33.68 11.20
N LYS A 573 16.37 -32.56 10.76
CA LYS A 573 17.14 -31.65 11.64
C LYS A 573 16.43 -30.31 11.73
N LYS A 574 16.27 -29.78 12.97
CA LYS A 574 15.85 -28.41 13.16
C LYS A 574 16.92 -27.45 12.69
N MET A 575 16.48 -26.34 12.08
CA MET A 575 17.37 -25.30 11.54
C MET A 575 17.10 -23.98 12.22
N ASP A 576 18.16 -23.32 12.66
CA ASP A 576 18.13 -21.93 13.10
C ASP A 576 18.95 -21.08 12.12
N LEU A 577 18.27 -20.35 11.27
CA LEU A 577 18.92 -19.50 10.28
C LEU A 577 19.64 -18.28 10.88
N LEU A 578 19.47 -18.01 12.17
CA LEU A 578 20.25 -16.98 12.86
C LEU A 578 21.64 -17.45 13.26
N GLN A 579 21.87 -18.78 13.31
CA GLN A 579 23.14 -19.41 13.70
C GLN A 579 23.97 -19.88 12.52
N ILE A 580 23.54 -19.63 11.27
CA ILE A 580 24.35 -20.00 10.09
C ILE A 580 25.58 -19.10 9.97
N ASP A 581 26.62 -19.59 9.29
CA ASP A 581 27.76 -18.76 8.92
C ASP A 581 27.37 -17.81 7.77
N TYR A 582 27.27 -16.51 8.07
CA TYR A 582 26.97 -15.46 7.10
C TYR A 582 28.16 -15.08 6.19
N ASN A 583 29.29 -15.73 6.34
CA ASN A 583 30.46 -15.56 5.49
C ASN A 583 30.90 -16.88 4.83
N ASP A 584 30.02 -17.88 4.72
CA ASP A 584 30.32 -19.14 4.03
C ASP A 584 30.76 -18.87 2.59
N PRO A 585 32.04 -19.25 2.25
CA PRO A 585 32.61 -18.98 0.93
C PRO A 585 31.85 -19.68 -0.22
N ASN A 586 31.14 -20.78 0.05
CA ASN A 586 30.37 -21.49 -0.97
C ASN A 586 29.13 -20.68 -1.36
N VAL A 587 28.41 -20.14 -0.37
CA VAL A 587 27.24 -19.30 -0.60
C VAL A 587 27.63 -17.99 -1.28
N LEU A 588 28.70 -17.34 -0.78
CA LEU A 588 29.24 -16.11 -1.38
C LEU A 588 29.76 -16.35 -2.80
N GLY A 589 30.38 -17.50 -3.05
CA GLY A 589 30.84 -17.93 -4.37
C GLY A 589 29.66 -18.13 -5.34
N MET A 590 28.56 -18.73 -4.89
CA MET A 590 27.33 -18.84 -5.68
C MET A 590 26.76 -17.48 -6.06
N ILE A 591 26.76 -16.51 -5.12
CA ILE A 591 26.30 -15.13 -5.37
C ILE A 591 27.23 -14.45 -6.38
N GLY A 592 28.56 -14.56 -6.22
CA GLY A 592 29.56 -14.03 -7.14
C GLY A 592 29.53 -14.69 -8.53
N ALA A 593 29.05 -15.92 -8.65
CA ALA A 593 28.79 -16.60 -9.93
C ALA A 593 27.43 -16.23 -10.55
N SER A 594 26.73 -15.21 -10.04
CA SER A 594 25.40 -14.74 -10.55
C SER A 594 24.28 -15.76 -10.49
N LYS A 595 24.42 -16.87 -9.76
CA LYS A 595 23.41 -17.94 -9.61
C LYS A 595 22.31 -17.55 -8.61
N THR A 596 21.75 -16.33 -8.75
CA THR A 596 20.90 -15.67 -7.76
C THR A 596 19.44 -15.56 -8.15
N VAL A 597 18.95 -16.41 -9.08
CA VAL A 597 17.50 -16.50 -9.38
C VAL A 597 16.74 -16.86 -8.10
N GLY A 598 15.70 -16.05 -7.75
CA GLY A 598 14.91 -16.22 -6.54
C GLY A 598 15.60 -15.76 -5.24
N VAL A 599 16.85 -15.33 -5.27
CA VAL A 599 17.53 -14.76 -4.11
C VAL A 599 17.07 -13.32 -3.90
N PHE A 600 16.59 -13.03 -2.70
CA PHE A 600 16.04 -11.73 -2.37
C PHE A 600 17.00 -10.58 -2.69
N GLN A 601 16.51 -9.53 -3.34
CA GLN A 601 17.25 -8.35 -3.82
C GLN A 601 18.34 -8.62 -4.88
N LEU A 602 18.74 -9.87 -5.15
CA LEU A 602 19.89 -10.19 -5.99
C LEU A 602 19.54 -10.85 -7.33
N GLU A 603 18.24 -10.94 -7.68
CA GLU A 603 17.80 -11.72 -8.86
C GLU A 603 17.71 -10.90 -10.17
N SER A 604 17.71 -9.55 -10.13
CA SER A 604 17.63 -8.74 -11.36
C SER A 604 18.89 -8.89 -12.20
N ALA A 605 18.77 -8.80 -13.54
CA ALA A 605 19.88 -8.95 -14.47
C ALA A 605 21.06 -8.02 -14.13
N GLY A 606 20.75 -6.74 -13.86
CA GLY A 606 21.79 -5.76 -13.51
C GLY A 606 22.47 -6.07 -12.16
N MET A 607 21.69 -6.53 -11.15
CA MET A 607 22.26 -6.93 -9.87
C MET A 607 23.12 -8.19 -10.00
N LYS A 608 22.72 -9.16 -10.84
CA LYS A 608 23.53 -10.34 -11.16
C LYS A 608 24.90 -9.97 -11.74
N ASN A 609 24.92 -9.07 -12.73
CA ASN A 609 26.15 -8.56 -13.32
C ASN A 609 27.01 -7.84 -12.29
N PHE A 610 26.39 -6.99 -11.46
CA PHE A 610 27.10 -6.30 -10.40
C PHE A 610 27.72 -7.27 -9.36
N MET A 611 26.99 -8.30 -8.93
CA MET A 611 27.52 -9.31 -8.00
C MET A 611 28.70 -10.09 -8.60
N LYS A 612 28.69 -10.34 -9.90
CA LYS A 612 29.81 -10.95 -10.64
C LYS A 612 31.07 -10.11 -10.61
N GLU A 613 30.94 -8.79 -10.78
CA GLU A 613 32.05 -7.86 -10.70
C GLU A 613 32.52 -7.64 -9.26
N LEU A 614 31.58 -7.55 -8.30
CA LEU A 614 31.84 -7.31 -6.88
C LEU A 614 32.57 -8.49 -6.23
N LYS A 615 32.26 -9.73 -6.65
CA LYS A 615 32.81 -10.98 -6.07
C LYS A 615 32.76 -10.94 -4.54
N PRO A 616 31.58 -10.98 -3.93
CA PRO A 616 31.44 -10.78 -2.49
C PRO A 616 32.21 -11.85 -1.71
N GLN A 617 32.92 -11.41 -0.68
CA GLN A 617 33.71 -12.24 0.22
C GLN A 617 33.22 -12.22 1.67
N SER A 618 32.25 -11.34 1.93
CA SER A 618 31.63 -11.17 3.24
C SER A 618 30.19 -10.66 3.09
N LEU A 619 29.43 -10.74 4.19
CA LEU A 619 28.10 -10.13 4.25
C LEU A 619 28.16 -8.60 4.06
N GLU A 620 29.24 -7.95 4.52
CA GLU A 620 29.46 -6.51 4.33
C GLU A 620 29.49 -6.11 2.85
N ASP A 621 30.06 -6.96 1.99
CA ASP A 621 30.04 -6.74 0.53
C ASP A 621 28.61 -6.78 -0.03
N ILE A 622 27.75 -7.65 0.50
CA ILE A 622 26.35 -7.71 0.11
C ILE A 622 25.59 -6.47 0.61
N ILE A 623 25.88 -6.01 1.84
CA ILE A 623 25.31 -4.76 2.40
C ILE A 623 25.67 -3.57 1.50
N ALA A 624 26.95 -3.44 1.12
CA ALA A 624 27.41 -2.41 0.21
C ALA A 624 26.77 -2.54 -1.18
N GLY A 625 26.67 -3.77 -1.69
CA GLY A 625 26.07 -4.06 -2.99
C GLY A 625 24.60 -3.62 -3.08
N ILE A 626 23.80 -3.95 -2.08
CA ILE A 626 22.39 -3.52 -2.00
C ILE A 626 22.29 -1.99 -1.91
N SER A 627 23.24 -1.34 -1.26
CA SER A 627 23.25 0.11 -1.07
C SER A 627 23.66 0.87 -2.33
N LEU A 628 24.62 0.32 -3.10
CA LEU A 628 25.18 0.94 -4.30
C LEU A 628 24.31 0.74 -5.54
N TYR A 629 23.64 -0.41 -5.68
CA TYR A 629 22.84 -0.72 -6.87
C TYR A 629 21.48 -0.01 -6.86
N ARG A 630 21.49 1.30 -7.03
CA ARG A 630 20.32 2.17 -7.07
C ARG A 630 20.57 3.37 -7.97
N PRO A 631 19.53 3.98 -8.58
CA PRO A 631 19.70 5.22 -9.35
C PRO A 631 20.42 6.31 -8.53
N GLY A 632 21.54 6.81 -9.04
CA GLY A 632 22.43 7.75 -8.37
C GLY A 632 23.71 7.09 -7.82
N PRO A 633 23.65 6.21 -6.80
CA PRO A 633 24.86 5.57 -6.26
C PRO A 633 25.55 4.62 -7.23
N MET A 634 24.86 4.11 -8.25
CA MET A 634 25.46 3.22 -9.27
C MET A 634 26.68 3.83 -9.97
N ASP A 635 26.74 5.14 -10.09
CA ASP A 635 27.87 5.84 -10.71
C ASP A 635 29.20 5.65 -9.93
N PHE A 636 29.12 5.29 -8.66
CA PHE A 636 30.28 5.03 -7.79
C PHE A 636 30.72 3.55 -7.73
N ILE A 637 29.97 2.65 -8.35
CA ILE A 637 30.32 1.21 -8.39
C ILE A 637 31.73 0.97 -8.96
N PRO A 638 32.15 1.60 -10.08
CA PRO A 638 33.51 1.40 -10.60
C PRO A 638 34.61 1.81 -9.60
N GLN A 639 34.41 2.92 -8.88
CA GLN A 639 35.36 3.38 -7.87
C GLN A 639 35.44 2.40 -6.68
N TYR A 640 34.25 1.93 -6.20
CA TYR A 640 34.17 0.96 -5.13
C TYR A 640 34.89 -0.36 -5.48
N ILE A 641 34.65 -0.91 -6.67
CA ILE A 641 35.26 -2.15 -7.15
C ILE A 641 36.78 -1.96 -7.31
N LYS A 642 37.23 -0.81 -7.87
CA LYS A 642 38.67 -0.51 -7.97
C LYS A 642 39.35 -0.47 -6.61
N GLY A 643 38.72 0.20 -5.64
CA GLY A 643 39.25 0.26 -4.27
C GLY A 643 39.27 -1.10 -3.57
N LYS A 644 38.21 -1.91 -3.77
CA LYS A 644 38.15 -3.28 -3.24
C LYS A 644 39.25 -4.18 -3.81
N ASN A 645 39.48 -4.12 -5.12
CA ASN A 645 40.48 -4.94 -5.80
C ASN A 645 41.90 -4.48 -5.50
N ASN A 646 42.09 -3.22 -5.14
CA ASN A 646 43.42 -2.66 -4.80
C ASN A 646 43.30 -1.70 -3.60
N PRO A 647 43.13 -2.20 -2.37
CA PRO A 647 42.92 -1.38 -1.17
C PRO A 647 44.11 -0.43 -0.89
N GLU A 648 45.33 -0.80 -1.31
CA GLU A 648 46.51 0.05 -1.12
C GLU A 648 46.51 1.30 -1.98
N SER A 649 45.70 1.35 -3.04
CA SER A 649 45.59 2.53 -3.91
C SER A 649 44.60 3.59 -3.37
N VAL A 650 43.87 3.27 -2.30
CA VAL A 650 42.89 4.18 -1.70
C VAL A 650 43.62 5.27 -0.92
N THR A 651 43.29 6.52 -1.25
CA THR A 651 43.84 7.69 -0.55
C THR A 651 42.73 8.41 0.23
N TYR A 652 43.12 9.00 1.36
CA TYR A 652 42.19 9.76 2.22
C TYR A 652 42.68 11.19 2.34
N ASP A 653 41.80 12.16 2.20
CA ASP A 653 42.10 13.60 2.29
C ASP A 653 42.62 13.99 3.69
N THR A 654 42.25 13.26 4.71
CA THR A 654 42.77 13.38 6.07
C THR A 654 42.79 12.00 6.74
N PRO A 655 43.80 11.72 7.64
CA PRO A 655 43.85 10.45 8.37
C PRO A 655 42.58 10.13 9.17
N LEU A 656 41.83 11.14 9.56
CA LEU A 656 40.58 10.98 10.33
C LEU A 656 39.46 10.31 9.51
N LEU A 657 39.53 10.36 8.19
CA LEU A 657 38.58 9.68 7.31
C LEU A 657 38.83 8.17 7.20
N LYS A 658 40.06 7.73 7.41
CA LYS A 658 40.44 6.33 7.22
C LYS A 658 39.56 5.36 8.02
N PRO A 659 39.38 5.53 9.35
CA PRO A 659 38.54 4.59 10.12
C PRO A 659 37.11 4.51 9.67
N ILE A 660 36.58 5.59 9.05
CA ILE A 660 35.19 5.72 8.63
C ILE A 660 35.00 5.11 7.23
N LEU A 661 35.92 5.36 6.31
CA LEU A 661 35.76 5.00 4.89
C LEU A 661 36.55 3.75 4.47
N GLU A 662 37.47 3.24 5.32
CA GLU A 662 38.20 2.00 5.03
C GLU A 662 37.27 0.80 4.75
N PRO A 663 36.15 0.58 5.50
CA PRO A 663 35.24 -0.52 5.22
C PRO A 663 34.53 -0.41 3.86
N THR A 664 34.56 0.75 3.24
CA THR A 664 33.92 1.03 1.94
C THR A 664 34.94 1.51 0.90
N TYR A 665 36.22 1.17 1.10
CA TYR A 665 37.31 1.43 0.16
C TYR A 665 37.40 2.89 -0.28
N GLY A 666 37.23 3.82 0.66
CA GLY A 666 37.29 5.26 0.42
C GLY A 666 36.02 5.91 -0.14
N CYS A 667 34.97 5.16 -0.37
CA CYS A 667 33.71 5.70 -0.87
C CYS A 667 32.75 6.00 0.29
N ILE A 668 32.03 7.11 0.22
CA ILE A 668 30.87 7.35 1.07
C ILE A 668 29.71 6.55 0.48
N VAL A 669 29.17 5.57 1.21
CA VAL A 669 28.04 4.71 0.79
C VAL A 669 26.84 4.93 1.70
N TYR A 670 27.10 5.12 2.99
CA TYR A 670 26.09 5.12 4.04
C TYR A 670 25.83 6.50 4.63
N GLN A 671 24.59 6.74 5.02
CA GLN A 671 24.19 7.95 5.76
C GLN A 671 24.93 8.07 7.08
N GLU A 672 25.18 6.96 7.73
CA GLU A 672 25.93 6.83 8.97
C GLU A 672 27.35 7.35 8.80
N GLN A 673 28.01 7.12 7.64
CA GLN A 673 29.35 7.65 7.37
C GLN A 673 29.35 9.17 7.27
N VAL A 674 28.34 9.77 6.66
CA VAL A 674 28.20 11.25 6.64
C VAL A 674 28.11 11.80 8.06
N MET A 675 27.34 11.17 8.95
CA MET A 675 27.23 11.58 10.35
C MET A 675 28.56 11.42 11.11
N GLN A 676 29.26 10.30 10.89
CA GLN A 676 30.57 10.04 11.49
C GLN A 676 31.63 11.03 11.00
N ILE A 677 31.62 11.39 9.72
CA ILE A 677 32.55 12.38 9.15
C ILE A 677 32.33 13.75 9.82
N VAL A 678 31.08 14.21 9.90
CA VAL A 678 30.73 15.48 10.52
C VAL A 678 31.15 15.50 12.01
N GLN A 679 30.93 14.39 12.71
CA GLN A 679 31.36 14.23 14.10
C GLN A 679 32.90 14.24 14.24
N ALA A 680 33.60 13.38 13.49
CA ALA A 680 35.02 13.19 13.66
C ALA A 680 35.86 14.40 13.22
N LEU A 681 35.46 15.10 12.16
CA LEU A 681 36.19 16.19 11.58
C LEU A 681 35.88 17.55 12.24
N ALA A 682 34.60 17.80 12.54
CA ALA A 682 34.15 19.10 13.01
C ALA A 682 33.61 19.11 14.47
N GLY A 683 33.56 17.91 15.12
CA GLY A 683 33.21 17.80 16.54
C GLY A 683 31.73 17.97 16.86
N TYR A 684 30.86 17.65 15.89
CA TYR A 684 29.42 17.64 16.11
C TYR A 684 28.98 16.49 17.04
N SER A 685 27.87 16.68 17.77
CA SER A 685 27.16 15.55 18.35
C SER A 685 26.55 14.68 17.24
N LEU A 686 26.35 13.38 17.47
CA LEU A 686 25.67 12.51 16.48
C LEU A 686 24.22 12.95 16.22
N GLY A 687 23.52 13.46 17.23
CA GLY A 687 22.19 14.03 17.07
C GLY A 687 22.17 15.18 16.08
N ARG A 688 23.07 16.16 16.24
CA ARG A 688 23.22 17.28 15.33
C ARG A 688 23.69 16.84 13.94
N ALA A 689 24.61 15.87 13.86
CA ALA A 689 25.06 15.32 12.60
C ALA A 689 23.93 14.73 11.74
N ASP A 690 22.90 14.11 12.36
CA ASP A 690 21.68 13.68 11.65
C ASP A 690 20.89 14.87 11.07
N LEU A 691 20.80 15.99 11.79
CA LEU A 691 20.13 17.19 11.27
C LEU A 691 20.86 17.74 10.03
N VAL A 692 22.21 17.81 10.06
CA VAL A 692 23.03 18.22 8.93
C VAL A 692 22.81 17.29 7.71
N ARG A 693 22.93 16.00 7.92
CA ARG A 693 22.68 14.99 6.88
C ARG A 693 21.30 15.14 6.25
N ARG A 694 20.25 15.39 7.06
CA ARG A 694 18.88 15.61 6.55
C ARG A 694 18.75 16.88 5.74
N ALA A 695 19.40 17.96 6.16
CA ALA A 695 19.41 19.21 5.42
C ALA A 695 20.04 19.01 4.03
N MET A 696 21.15 18.28 3.95
CA MET A 696 21.80 17.90 2.68
C MET A 696 20.84 17.07 1.80
N SER A 697 20.22 16.01 2.35
CA SER A 697 19.29 15.15 1.60
C SER A 697 18.05 15.89 1.09
N LYS A 698 17.51 16.85 1.85
CA LYS A 698 16.35 17.66 1.48
C LYS A 698 16.69 18.90 0.64
N LYS A 699 17.96 19.12 0.29
CA LYS A 699 18.46 20.24 -0.53
C LYS A 699 18.05 21.62 0.01
N LYS A 700 18.04 21.82 1.31
CA LYS A 700 17.75 23.10 1.94
C LYS A 700 18.96 24.03 1.87
N ALA A 701 19.12 24.75 0.75
CA ALA A 701 20.32 25.52 0.43
C ALA A 701 20.77 26.49 1.53
N SER A 702 19.86 27.24 2.16
CA SER A 702 20.18 28.18 3.24
C SER A 702 20.72 27.48 4.49
N VAL A 703 20.18 26.29 4.82
CA VAL A 703 20.67 25.51 5.97
C VAL A 703 22.01 24.88 5.64
N MET A 704 22.18 24.37 4.42
CA MET A 704 23.44 23.75 3.96
C MET A 704 24.59 24.76 3.99
N GLU A 705 24.38 25.98 3.56
CA GLU A 705 25.41 27.02 3.58
C GLU A 705 25.77 27.44 5.02
N LYS A 706 24.77 27.61 5.92
CA LYS A 706 25.02 27.84 7.33
C LYS A 706 25.84 26.71 7.96
N GLU A 707 25.45 25.45 7.67
CA GLU A 707 26.18 24.29 8.22
C GLU A 707 27.57 24.12 7.60
N ARG A 708 27.82 24.55 6.36
CA ARG A 708 29.16 24.60 5.79
C ARG A 708 30.08 25.49 6.62
N GLN A 709 29.60 26.69 6.96
CA GLN A 709 30.35 27.62 7.81
C GLN A 709 30.63 27.01 9.19
N ASN A 710 29.65 26.40 9.81
CA ASN A 710 29.80 25.72 11.10
C ASN A 710 30.81 24.55 11.00
N PHE A 711 30.72 23.73 9.92
CA PHE A 711 31.61 22.61 9.71
C PHE A 711 33.05 23.03 9.52
N VAL A 712 33.33 24.05 8.70
CA VAL A 712 34.67 24.51 8.39
C VAL A 712 35.27 25.32 9.56
N TYR A 713 34.59 26.38 9.99
CA TYR A 713 35.12 27.37 10.95
C TYR A 713 34.67 27.14 12.38
N GLY A 714 33.64 26.36 12.62
CA GLY A 714 33.06 26.14 13.93
C GLY A 714 31.99 27.16 14.32
N ASN A 715 31.29 26.86 15.41
CA ASN A 715 30.30 27.73 16.01
C ASN A 715 30.26 27.47 17.52
N GLU A 716 30.88 28.34 18.31
CA GLU A 716 30.97 28.19 19.77
C GLU A 716 29.59 28.25 20.45
N ALA A 717 28.70 29.09 19.95
CA ALA A 717 27.34 29.20 20.50
C ALA A 717 26.52 27.91 20.33
N GLU A 718 26.83 27.13 19.33
CA GLU A 718 26.18 25.84 19.03
C GLU A 718 27.05 24.63 19.44
N GLY A 719 28.19 24.88 20.12
CA GLY A 719 29.08 23.83 20.63
C GLY A 719 29.84 23.06 19.56
N VAL A 720 30.02 23.64 18.36
CA VAL A 720 30.73 23.00 17.23
C VAL A 720 32.15 23.56 17.12
N PRO A 721 33.19 22.75 17.34
CA PRO A 721 34.60 23.18 17.22
C PRO A 721 34.98 23.60 15.79
N GLY A 722 34.51 22.88 14.77
CA GLY A 722 34.85 23.07 13.36
C GLY A 722 36.18 22.36 12.94
N CYS A 723 36.32 22.12 11.65
CA CYS A 723 37.43 21.41 11.07
C CYS A 723 38.76 22.11 11.28
N ILE A 724 38.83 23.42 11.14
CA ILE A 724 40.08 24.19 11.30
C ILE A 724 40.65 24.05 12.71
N LYS A 725 39.80 24.12 13.75
CA LYS A 725 40.20 23.91 15.14
C LYS A 725 40.72 22.49 15.39
N ASN A 726 40.22 21.53 14.65
CA ASN A 726 40.66 20.14 14.71
C ASN A 726 41.85 19.82 13.79
N GLY A 727 42.52 20.85 13.23
CA GLY A 727 43.77 20.73 12.47
C GLY A 727 43.59 20.37 10.99
N ILE A 728 42.41 20.55 10.44
CA ILE A 728 42.12 20.32 9.01
C ILE A 728 42.10 21.68 8.31
N ASP A 729 42.85 21.81 7.21
CA ASP A 729 42.87 23.07 6.46
C ASP A 729 41.56 23.37 5.77
N GLU A 730 41.28 24.67 5.53
CA GLU A 730 40.04 25.17 4.95
C GLU A 730 39.71 24.54 3.59
N LYS A 731 40.73 24.34 2.75
CA LYS A 731 40.53 23.79 1.40
C LYS A 731 40.08 22.33 1.47
N THR A 732 40.76 21.56 2.30
CA THR A 732 40.39 20.14 2.54
C THR A 732 39.03 20.03 3.20
N ALA A 733 38.70 20.86 4.18
CA ALA A 733 37.38 20.86 4.81
C ALA A 733 36.24 21.17 3.82
N ASN A 734 36.40 22.19 2.99
CA ASN A 734 35.42 22.54 1.95
C ASN A 734 35.26 21.42 0.92
N LYS A 735 36.38 20.80 0.47
CA LYS A 735 36.34 19.68 -0.48
C LYS A 735 35.50 18.52 0.10
N ILE A 736 35.78 18.12 1.35
CA ILE A 736 35.07 17.03 2.03
C ILE A 736 33.56 17.38 2.16
N TYR A 737 33.25 18.65 2.47
CA TYR A 737 31.87 19.09 2.58
C TYR A 737 31.11 19.02 1.24
N ASP A 738 31.75 19.38 0.14
CA ASP A 738 31.20 19.25 -1.22
C ASP A 738 30.96 17.78 -1.57
N GLU A 739 31.93 16.89 -1.28
CA GLU A 739 31.76 15.46 -1.46
C GLU A 739 30.59 14.92 -0.63
N MET A 740 30.44 15.33 0.62
CA MET A 740 29.30 14.94 1.45
C MET A 740 27.95 15.41 0.87
N ILE A 741 27.88 16.61 0.33
CA ILE A 741 26.64 17.13 -0.31
C ILE A 741 26.26 16.26 -1.51
N ASP A 742 27.23 15.89 -2.33
CA ASP A 742 26.95 15.07 -3.52
C ASP A 742 26.50 13.66 -3.14
N PHE A 743 27.14 13.06 -2.16
CA PHE A 743 26.79 11.73 -1.66
C PHE A 743 25.54 11.70 -0.79
N ALA A 744 25.29 12.71 0.03
CA ALA A 744 24.13 12.74 0.93
C ALA A 744 22.77 12.69 0.20
N LYS A 745 22.76 13.08 -1.09
CA LYS A 745 21.57 12.97 -1.96
C LYS A 745 21.19 11.50 -2.20
N TYR A 746 22.15 10.59 -2.14
CA TYR A 746 22.06 9.21 -2.59
C TYR A 746 22.47 8.19 -1.51
N ALA A 747 23.16 8.63 -0.44
CA ALA A 747 23.61 7.77 0.65
C ALA A 747 22.47 6.95 1.25
N PHE A 748 22.75 5.66 1.51
CA PHE A 748 21.74 4.71 1.97
C PHE A 748 21.81 4.50 3.49
N ASN A 749 20.69 4.14 4.09
CA ASN A 749 20.63 3.74 5.49
C ASN A 749 21.30 2.37 5.65
N LYS A 750 22.46 2.31 6.33
CA LYS A 750 23.21 1.08 6.56
C LYS A 750 22.41 0.05 7.34
N SER A 751 21.65 0.49 8.35
CA SER A 751 20.81 -0.39 9.17
C SER A 751 19.79 -1.15 8.34
N HIS A 752 19.13 -0.46 7.38
CA HIS A 752 18.20 -1.09 6.45
C HIS A 752 18.89 -2.06 5.49
N ALA A 753 20.02 -1.64 4.89
CA ALA A 753 20.78 -2.47 3.97
C ALA A 753 21.30 -3.74 4.65
N ALA A 754 21.79 -3.63 5.88
CA ALA A 754 22.28 -4.75 6.66
C ALA A 754 21.17 -5.75 6.96
N ALA A 755 20.00 -5.28 7.44
CA ALA A 755 18.85 -6.15 7.71
C ALA A 755 18.41 -6.91 6.45
N TYR A 756 18.38 -6.24 5.31
CA TYR A 756 17.98 -6.86 4.04
C TYR A 756 19.05 -7.80 3.47
N ALA A 757 20.33 -7.50 3.70
CA ALA A 757 21.42 -8.41 3.34
C ALA A 757 21.33 -9.73 4.11
N PHE A 758 20.86 -9.72 5.37
CA PHE A 758 20.58 -10.94 6.13
C PHE A 758 19.52 -11.80 5.42
N VAL A 759 18.41 -11.20 5.01
CA VAL A 759 17.35 -11.91 4.28
C VAL A 759 17.86 -12.42 2.92
N SER A 760 18.64 -11.62 2.19
CA SER A 760 19.28 -12.03 0.93
C SER A 760 20.18 -13.24 1.15
N TYR A 761 21.01 -13.18 2.18
CA TYR A 761 21.94 -14.26 2.49
C TYR A 761 21.21 -15.54 2.92
N GLN A 762 20.18 -15.44 3.76
CA GLN A 762 19.35 -16.59 4.17
C GLN A 762 18.70 -17.27 2.96
N THR A 763 18.17 -16.50 2.01
CA THR A 763 17.63 -17.06 0.77
C THR A 763 18.70 -17.71 -0.10
N ALA A 764 19.88 -17.12 -0.19
CA ALA A 764 21.01 -17.69 -0.91
C ALA A 764 21.53 -18.99 -0.24
N TRP A 765 21.61 -19.01 1.08
CA TRP A 765 22.02 -20.17 1.86
C TRP A 765 21.04 -21.35 1.67
N LEU A 766 19.74 -21.09 1.78
CA LEU A 766 18.72 -22.11 1.53
C LEU A 766 18.79 -22.62 0.07
N LYS A 767 18.98 -21.71 -0.88
CA LYS A 767 19.12 -22.09 -2.29
C LYS A 767 20.35 -22.98 -2.52
N TYR A 768 21.46 -22.72 -1.82
CA TYR A 768 22.70 -23.49 -1.99
C TYR A 768 22.60 -24.88 -1.35
N TYR A 769 22.15 -24.96 -0.11
CA TYR A 769 22.16 -26.21 0.67
C TYR A 769 20.87 -27.03 0.52
N TYR A 770 19.73 -26.37 0.20
CA TYR A 770 18.40 -26.99 0.07
C TYR A 770 17.68 -26.50 -1.19
N PRO A 771 18.29 -26.70 -2.37
CA PRO A 771 17.77 -26.09 -3.62
C PRO A 771 16.39 -26.59 -3.99
N VAL A 772 16.04 -27.85 -3.75
CA VAL A 772 14.72 -28.43 -4.08
C VAL A 772 13.63 -27.80 -3.22
N GLU A 773 13.86 -27.75 -1.90
CA GLU A 773 12.95 -27.19 -0.91
C GLU A 773 12.78 -25.68 -1.12
N PHE A 774 13.86 -24.97 -1.38
CA PHE A 774 13.84 -23.54 -1.64
C PHE A 774 13.03 -23.20 -2.90
N MET A 775 13.27 -23.91 -4.01
CA MET A 775 12.57 -23.68 -5.26
C MET A 775 11.08 -24.07 -5.16
N ALA A 776 10.74 -25.13 -4.42
CA ALA A 776 9.35 -25.50 -4.14
C ALA A 776 8.61 -24.41 -3.35
N ALA A 777 9.25 -23.88 -2.30
CA ALA A 777 8.70 -22.78 -1.49
C ALA A 777 8.57 -21.48 -2.31
N LEU A 778 9.55 -21.19 -3.15
CA LEU A 778 9.57 -20.00 -4.02
C LEU A 778 8.44 -20.03 -5.04
N MET A 779 8.26 -21.15 -5.74
CA MET A 779 7.13 -21.34 -6.69
C MET A 779 5.78 -21.26 -5.99
N THR A 780 5.68 -21.80 -4.78
CA THR A 780 4.46 -21.70 -3.96
C THR A 780 4.13 -20.24 -3.64
N SER A 781 5.12 -19.42 -3.34
CA SER A 781 4.90 -18.00 -3.00
C SER A 781 4.35 -17.16 -4.15
N CYS A 782 4.55 -17.60 -5.39
CA CYS A 782 4.07 -16.91 -6.59
C CYS A 782 3.04 -17.74 -7.39
N ILE A 783 2.35 -18.65 -6.71
CA ILE A 783 1.42 -19.61 -7.33
C ILE A 783 0.33 -18.92 -8.17
N ASP A 784 -0.06 -17.71 -7.80
CA ASP A 784 -1.04 -16.88 -8.51
C ASP A 784 -0.46 -16.17 -9.76
N ASN A 785 0.85 -16.32 -10.02
CA ASN A 785 1.53 -15.70 -11.16
C ASN A 785 2.16 -16.78 -12.06
N PRO A 786 1.42 -17.32 -13.06
CA PRO A 786 1.90 -18.40 -13.92
C PRO A 786 3.21 -18.07 -14.65
N GLY A 787 3.44 -16.80 -15.01
CA GLY A 787 4.67 -16.36 -15.66
C GLY A 787 5.90 -16.54 -14.77
N LYS A 788 5.80 -16.13 -13.50
CA LYS A 788 6.87 -16.35 -12.52
C LYS A 788 7.07 -17.82 -12.18
N VAL A 789 6.00 -18.58 -12.04
CA VAL A 789 6.09 -20.04 -11.84
C VAL A 789 6.85 -20.68 -13.00
N ALA A 790 6.53 -20.32 -14.24
CA ALA A 790 7.23 -20.83 -15.42
C ALA A 790 8.74 -20.48 -15.41
N GLU A 791 9.10 -19.23 -15.07
CA GLU A 791 10.48 -18.79 -14.94
C GLU A 791 11.26 -19.64 -13.90
N TYR A 792 10.68 -19.86 -12.73
CA TYR A 792 11.31 -20.64 -11.67
C TYR A 792 11.38 -22.15 -11.98
N ILE A 793 10.43 -22.68 -12.73
CA ILE A 793 10.50 -24.07 -13.24
C ILE A 793 11.66 -24.23 -14.21
N LEU A 794 11.85 -23.28 -15.15
CA LEU A 794 12.99 -23.29 -16.06
C LEU A 794 14.31 -23.21 -15.29
N SER A 795 14.41 -22.31 -14.30
CA SER A 795 15.59 -22.22 -13.43
C SER A 795 15.85 -23.51 -12.65
N SER A 796 14.80 -24.16 -12.13
CA SER A 796 14.92 -25.44 -11.43
C SER A 796 15.49 -26.53 -12.34
N ARG A 797 15.01 -26.63 -13.58
CA ARG A 797 15.53 -27.57 -14.59
C ARG A 797 17.00 -27.32 -14.93
N GLN A 798 17.41 -26.03 -15.05
CA GLN A 798 18.81 -25.66 -15.25
C GLN A 798 19.70 -26.06 -14.06
N MET A 799 19.13 -26.11 -12.86
CA MET A 799 19.80 -26.61 -11.66
C MET A 799 19.79 -28.16 -11.55
N GLY A 800 19.24 -28.86 -12.53
CA GLY A 800 19.11 -30.32 -12.52
C GLY A 800 17.95 -30.85 -11.68
N ILE A 801 17.01 -29.98 -11.25
CA ILE A 801 15.85 -30.38 -10.45
C ILE A 801 14.68 -30.74 -11.38
N SER A 802 14.20 -31.96 -11.29
CA SER A 802 13.06 -32.45 -12.07
C SER A 802 11.75 -31.89 -11.50
N ILE A 803 10.84 -31.53 -12.39
CA ILE A 803 9.48 -31.12 -12.03
C ILE A 803 8.50 -32.23 -12.43
N LEU A 804 7.85 -32.82 -11.45
CA LEU A 804 6.87 -33.87 -11.63
C LEU A 804 5.48 -33.26 -11.88
N PRO A 805 4.66 -33.85 -12.75
CA PRO A 805 3.31 -33.38 -13.01
C PRO A 805 2.43 -33.44 -11.75
N PRO A 806 1.31 -32.71 -11.72
CA PRO A 806 0.35 -32.83 -10.63
C PRO A 806 -0.20 -34.29 -10.60
N ASP A 807 -0.50 -34.76 -9.39
CA ASP A 807 -1.02 -36.10 -9.14
C ASP A 807 -2.10 -36.00 -8.06
N ILE A 808 -3.31 -36.48 -8.35
CA ILE A 808 -4.46 -36.32 -7.46
C ILE A 808 -4.25 -37.03 -6.12
N ASN A 809 -3.44 -38.06 -6.07
CA ASN A 809 -3.14 -38.85 -4.89
C ASN A 809 -1.90 -38.38 -4.12
N ARG A 810 -1.00 -37.59 -4.75
CA ARG A 810 0.26 -37.16 -4.15
C ARG A 810 0.40 -35.67 -4.00
N SER A 811 -0.06 -34.86 -4.97
CA SER A 811 0.09 -33.43 -4.94
C SER A 811 -0.72 -32.80 -3.81
N GLU A 812 -0.15 -31.79 -3.18
CA GLU A 812 -0.85 -30.86 -2.30
C GLU A 812 -1.31 -29.63 -3.09
N GLY A 813 -1.97 -28.68 -2.45
CA GLY A 813 -2.26 -27.39 -3.08
C GLY A 813 -0.98 -26.63 -3.46
N LYS A 814 0.05 -26.70 -2.63
CA LYS A 814 1.38 -26.06 -2.79
C LYS A 814 2.32 -26.97 -3.58
N PHE A 815 3.40 -26.41 -4.13
CA PHE A 815 4.53 -27.20 -4.65
C PHE A 815 5.20 -27.94 -3.50
N THR A 816 5.51 -29.20 -3.67
CA THR A 816 6.10 -30.06 -2.63
C THR A 816 7.34 -30.79 -3.13
N VAL A 817 8.18 -31.23 -2.21
CA VAL A 817 9.36 -32.04 -2.50
C VAL A 817 8.96 -33.50 -2.60
N ASP A 818 9.41 -34.17 -3.65
CA ASP A 818 9.22 -35.62 -3.88
C ASP A 818 10.60 -36.25 -4.23
N GLY A 819 11.35 -36.61 -3.21
CA GLY A 819 12.75 -37.05 -3.34
C GLY A 819 13.67 -35.91 -3.76
N GLN A 820 14.30 -36.00 -4.90
CA GLN A 820 15.14 -34.95 -5.51
C GLN A 820 14.40 -34.11 -6.55
N ALA A 821 13.08 -34.24 -6.62
CA ALA A 821 12.23 -33.56 -7.57
C ALA A 821 11.21 -32.66 -6.85
N ILE A 822 10.61 -31.74 -7.58
CA ILE A 822 9.50 -30.93 -7.12
C ILE A 822 8.21 -31.42 -7.78
N ARG A 823 7.22 -31.73 -6.99
CA ARG A 823 5.88 -32.07 -7.48
C ARG A 823 5.05 -30.82 -7.65
N TYR A 824 4.39 -30.73 -8.80
CA TYR A 824 3.56 -29.59 -9.17
C TYR A 824 2.37 -29.42 -8.19
N GLY A 825 2.17 -28.23 -7.68
CA GLY A 825 1.09 -27.88 -6.77
C GLY A 825 -0.25 -27.78 -7.52
N MET A 826 -1.29 -28.46 -7.04
CA MET A 826 -2.58 -28.48 -7.72
C MET A 826 -3.27 -27.12 -7.76
N ALA A 827 -3.00 -26.23 -6.80
CA ALA A 827 -3.54 -24.86 -6.80
C ALA A 827 -2.96 -23.98 -7.94
N ALA A 828 -1.83 -24.38 -8.52
CA ALA A 828 -1.26 -23.69 -9.68
C ALA A 828 -1.94 -24.10 -11.01
N VAL A 829 -2.80 -25.11 -11.00
CA VAL A 829 -3.59 -25.50 -12.16
C VAL A 829 -4.70 -24.48 -12.39
N LYS A 830 -4.81 -23.97 -13.61
CA LYS A 830 -5.76 -22.91 -13.96
C LYS A 830 -7.20 -23.25 -13.57
N GLY A 831 -7.85 -22.33 -12.86
CA GLY A 831 -9.25 -22.46 -12.47
C GLY A 831 -9.52 -23.40 -11.30
N ILE A 832 -8.48 -23.83 -10.57
CA ILE A 832 -8.63 -24.63 -9.35
C ILE A 832 -8.57 -23.70 -8.13
N GLY A 833 -9.66 -23.66 -7.39
CA GLY A 833 -9.75 -22.83 -6.17
C GLY A 833 -9.21 -23.56 -4.92
N LYS A 834 -8.80 -22.78 -3.92
CA LYS A 834 -8.32 -23.29 -2.63
C LYS A 834 -9.32 -24.25 -1.94
N PRO A 835 -10.65 -24.00 -1.90
CA PRO A 835 -11.61 -24.90 -1.27
C PRO A 835 -11.65 -26.30 -1.90
N VAL A 836 -11.53 -26.37 -3.26
CA VAL A 836 -11.47 -27.65 -3.97
C VAL A 836 -10.25 -28.45 -3.55
N MET A 837 -9.12 -27.76 -3.41
CA MET A 837 -7.85 -28.41 -3.02
C MET A 837 -7.90 -28.94 -1.60
N GLU A 838 -8.42 -28.15 -0.68
CA GLU A 838 -8.58 -28.55 0.73
C GLU A 838 -9.48 -29.79 0.82
N ALA A 839 -10.62 -29.78 0.11
CA ALA A 839 -11.53 -30.91 0.07
C ALA A 839 -10.89 -32.20 -0.49
N ILE A 840 -10.05 -32.10 -1.54
CA ILE A 840 -9.34 -33.26 -2.11
C ILE A 840 -8.32 -33.81 -1.10
N VAL A 841 -7.52 -32.96 -0.51
CA VAL A 841 -6.46 -33.36 0.43
C VAL A 841 -7.07 -33.95 1.71
N GLU A 842 -8.10 -33.35 2.26
CA GLU A 842 -8.83 -33.86 3.41
C GLU A 842 -9.45 -35.23 3.15
N GLU A 843 -10.16 -35.36 2.00
CA GLU A 843 -10.84 -36.59 1.65
C GLU A 843 -9.87 -37.76 1.48
N ARG A 844 -8.76 -37.58 0.74
CA ARG A 844 -7.76 -38.64 0.57
C ARG A 844 -7.00 -38.98 1.84
N SER A 845 -6.80 -37.99 2.74
CA SER A 845 -6.16 -38.21 4.03
C SER A 845 -7.02 -39.01 4.99
N ALA A 846 -8.34 -38.80 4.94
CA ALA A 846 -9.31 -39.51 5.77
C ALA A 846 -9.62 -40.93 5.24
N ASN A 847 -9.79 -41.09 3.93
CA ASN A 847 -10.36 -42.29 3.31
C ASN A 847 -9.39 -43.00 2.33
N GLY A 848 -8.13 -42.59 2.31
CA GLY A 848 -7.08 -43.17 1.46
C GLY A 848 -7.10 -42.63 0.01
N PRO A 849 -6.17 -43.09 -0.84
CA PRO A 849 -6.01 -42.60 -2.20
C PRO A 849 -7.25 -42.90 -3.04
N PHE A 850 -7.51 -42.03 -4.01
CA PHE A 850 -8.54 -42.27 -5.04
C PHE A 850 -8.12 -43.37 -5.98
N ARG A 851 -9.06 -44.27 -6.36
CA ARG A 851 -8.79 -45.44 -7.16
C ARG A 851 -9.16 -45.27 -8.64
N SER A 852 -10.13 -44.42 -8.93
CA SER A 852 -10.63 -44.13 -10.26
C SER A 852 -11.27 -42.74 -10.34
N LEU A 853 -11.61 -42.30 -11.56
CA LEU A 853 -12.37 -41.07 -11.75
C LEU A 853 -13.75 -41.14 -11.10
N LYS A 854 -14.41 -42.33 -11.14
CA LYS A 854 -15.72 -42.51 -10.48
C LYS A 854 -15.60 -42.43 -8.98
N ASP A 855 -14.62 -43.10 -8.35
CA ASP A 855 -14.36 -43.04 -6.91
C ASP A 855 -14.06 -41.58 -6.47
N PHE A 856 -13.29 -40.84 -7.26
CA PHE A 856 -13.03 -39.42 -7.03
C PHE A 856 -14.32 -38.58 -7.07
N ALA A 857 -15.16 -38.80 -8.10
CA ALA A 857 -16.41 -38.06 -8.26
C ALA A 857 -17.43 -38.37 -7.13
N GLU A 858 -17.57 -39.64 -6.74
CA GLU A 858 -18.49 -40.07 -5.67
C GLU A 858 -18.10 -39.48 -4.33
N ARG A 859 -16.81 -39.55 -3.98
CA ARG A 859 -16.28 -39.09 -2.67
C ARG A 859 -16.28 -37.55 -2.52
N LEU A 860 -16.16 -36.81 -3.64
CA LEU A 860 -16.17 -35.35 -3.67
C LEU A 860 -17.49 -34.75 -4.20
N SER A 861 -18.49 -35.57 -4.47
CA SER A 861 -19.80 -35.10 -4.90
C SER A 861 -20.43 -34.17 -3.89
N GLY A 862 -20.79 -32.94 -4.30
CA GLY A 862 -21.34 -31.89 -3.46
C GLY A 862 -20.30 -31.00 -2.76
N LYS A 863 -19.02 -31.19 -3.04
CA LYS A 863 -17.91 -30.33 -2.59
C LYS A 863 -17.35 -29.59 -3.81
N GLU A 864 -17.74 -28.43 -4.13
CA GLU A 864 -17.23 -27.47 -5.14
C GLU A 864 -16.49 -28.03 -6.39
N VAL A 865 -16.51 -29.34 -6.62
CA VAL A 865 -15.91 -30.03 -7.77
C VAL A 865 -16.89 -30.03 -8.93
N ASN A 866 -16.59 -29.31 -10.00
CA ASN A 866 -17.41 -29.20 -11.19
C ASN A 866 -16.72 -29.80 -12.43
N LYS A 867 -17.47 -29.91 -13.55
CA LYS A 867 -16.94 -30.46 -14.80
C LYS A 867 -15.65 -29.76 -15.27
N ARG A 868 -15.57 -28.42 -15.15
CA ARG A 868 -14.39 -27.64 -15.53
C ARG A 868 -13.17 -27.97 -14.70
N THR A 869 -13.35 -28.17 -13.39
CA THR A 869 -12.29 -28.59 -12.46
C THR A 869 -11.70 -29.93 -12.88
N VAL A 870 -12.57 -30.95 -13.14
CA VAL A 870 -12.14 -32.28 -13.54
C VAL A 870 -11.47 -32.27 -14.91
N GLU A 871 -12.01 -31.54 -15.88
CA GLU A 871 -11.40 -31.34 -17.20
C GLU A 871 -9.99 -30.78 -17.10
N ASN A 872 -9.79 -29.72 -16.27
CA ASN A 872 -8.49 -29.13 -16.11
C ASN A 872 -7.49 -30.06 -15.40
N PHE A 873 -7.94 -30.87 -14.46
CA PHE A 873 -7.11 -31.92 -13.87
C PHE A 873 -6.72 -33.02 -14.88
N ILE A 874 -7.63 -33.42 -15.76
CA ILE A 874 -7.31 -34.37 -16.84
C ILE A 874 -6.25 -33.78 -17.78
N LYS A 875 -6.47 -32.55 -18.26
CA LYS A 875 -5.52 -31.83 -19.12
C LYS A 875 -4.14 -31.69 -18.47
N ALA A 876 -4.10 -31.45 -17.16
CA ALA A 876 -2.88 -31.33 -16.38
C ALA A 876 -2.17 -32.65 -16.10
N GLY A 877 -2.81 -33.81 -16.37
CA GLY A 877 -2.28 -35.13 -16.05
C GLY A 877 -2.45 -35.56 -14.60
N ALA A 878 -3.28 -34.87 -13.80
CA ALA A 878 -3.46 -35.18 -12.39
C ALA A 878 -4.07 -36.59 -12.13
N PHE A 879 -4.74 -37.15 -13.10
CA PHE A 879 -5.36 -38.49 -13.04
C PHE A 879 -4.55 -39.59 -13.76
N ASP A 880 -3.34 -39.28 -14.26
CA ASP A 880 -2.49 -40.30 -14.94
C ASP A 880 -2.15 -41.48 -14.01
N CYS A 881 -2.21 -41.25 -12.67
CA CYS A 881 -2.04 -42.33 -11.67
C CYS A 881 -3.10 -43.44 -11.73
N PHE A 882 -4.23 -43.23 -12.43
CA PHE A 882 -5.26 -44.27 -12.60
C PHE A 882 -4.92 -45.27 -13.71
N GLY A 883 -3.85 -45.04 -14.50
CA GLY A 883 -3.48 -45.91 -15.59
C GLY A 883 -4.42 -45.87 -16.81
N VAL A 884 -5.25 -44.81 -16.89
CA VAL A 884 -6.17 -44.55 -18.00
C VAL A 884 -5.64 -43.33 -18.75
N THR A 885 -5.74 -43.34 -20.08
CA THR A 885 -5.22 -42.24 -20.90
C THR A 885 -6.06 -40.98 -20.73
N ARG A 886 -5.41 -39.80 -20.85
CA ARG A 886 -6.11 -38.51 -20.76
C ARG A 886 -7.24 -38.41 -21.79
N LYS A 887 -7.03 -38.95 -22.99
CA LYS A 887 -8.05 -38.98 -24.04
C LYS A 887 -9.26 -39.82 -23.64
N GLN A 888 -9.05 -41.00 -23.06
CA GLN A 888 -10.14 -41.84 -22.54
C GLN A 888 -10.92 -41.10 -21.42
N LEU A 889 -10.20 -40.47 -20.48
CA LEU A 889 -10.81 -39.71 -19.41
C LEU A 889 -11.65 -38.52 -19.93
N MET A 890 -11.16 -37.83 -20.98
CA MET A 890 -11.89 -36.71 -21.61
C MET A 890 -13.19 -37.14 -22.27
N PHE A 891 -13.26 -38.38 -22.76
CA PHE A 891 -14.50 -38.91 -23.32
C PHE A 891 -15.57 -39.24 -22.26
N VAL A 892 -15.17 -39.66 -21.07
CA VAL A 892 -16.12 -40.21 -20.08
C VAL A 892 -16.42 -39.25 -18.90
N TYR A 893 -15.55 -38.30 -18.60
CA TYR A 893 -15.64 -37.53 -17.36
C TYR A 893 -16.98 -36.81 -17.14
N ALA A 894 -17.55 -36.22 -18.18
CA ALA A 894 -18.80 -35.50 -18.09
C ALA A 894 -19.98 -36.42 -17.73
N ASN A 895 -20.01 -37.62 -18.34
CA ASN A 895 -21.03 -38.60 -18.07
C ASN A 895 -20.89 -39.19 -16.66
N VAL A 896 -19.67 -39.50 -16.24
CA VAL A 896 -19.38 -40.02 -14.90
C VAL A 896 -19.85 -39.01 -13.82
N LEU A 897 -19.61 -37.74 -14.02
CA LEU A 897 -20.04 -36.68 -13.06
C LEU A 897 -21.57 -36.53 -13.05
N ASP A 898 -22.24 -36.62 -14.23
CA ASP A 898 -23.68 -36.52 -14.31
C ASP A 898 -24.37 -37.77 -13.67
N ASP A 899 -23.81 -38.95 -13.87
CA ASP A 899 -24.32 -40.20 -13.28
C ASP A 899 -24.20 -40.17 -11.76
N VAL A 900 -23.03 -39.79 -11.21
CA VAL A 900 -22.81 -39.63 -9.76
C VAL A 900 -23.77 -38.58 -9.18
N ALA A 901 -23.96 -37.45 -9.86
CA ALA A 901 -24.88 -36.41 -9.39
C ALA A 901 -26.33 -36.89 -9.37
N ARG A 902 -26.72 -37.75 -10.35
CA ARG A 902 -28.06 -38.34 -10.45
C ARG A 902 -28.27 -39.38 -9.34
N GLU A 903 -27.33 -40.31 -9.17
CA GLU A 903 -27.35 -41.32 -8.09
C GLU A 903 -27.50 -40.68 -6.71
N LYS A 904 -26.79 -39.59 -6.45
CA LYS A 904 -26.88 -38.87 -5.19
C LYS A 904 -28.22 -38.15 -4.98
N LYS A 905 -28.80 -37.58 -6.03
CA LYS A 905 -30.13 -36.97 -5.99
C LYS A 905 -31.21 -37.99 -5.72
N ASP A 906 -31.12 -39.15 -6.34
CA ASP A 906 -32.08 -40.27 -6.15
C ASP A 906 -32.00 -40.82 -4.73
N SER A 907 -30.79 -41.00 -4.19
CA SER A 907 -30.55 -41.39 -2.80
C SER A 907 -31.11 -40.38 -1.76
N LEU A 908 -30.98 -39.08 -2.01
CA LEU A 908 -31.54 -38.04 -1.13
C LEU A 908 -33.06 -37.92 -1.18
N SER A 909 -33.70 -38.39 -2.30
CA SER A 909 -35.15 -38.42 -2.43
C SER A 909 -35.82 -39.62 -1.74
N GLY A 910 -35.06 -40.52 -1.10
CA GLY A 910 -35.57 -41.70 -0.38
C GLY A 910 -35.99 -42.84 -1.33
N GLN A 911 -35.72 -42.75 -2.65
CA GLN A 911 -35.86 -43.85 -3.58
C GLN A 911 -34.67 -44.80 -3.40
N MET A 912 -34.90 -46.01 -2.88
CA MET A 912 -33.89 -47.06 -2.87
C MET A 912 -33.56 -47.43 -4.32
N SER A 913 -32.29 -47.34 -4.65
CA SER A 913 -31.79 -47.78 -5.96
C SER A 913 -31.88 -49.31 -6.05
N LEU A 914 -32.18 -49.82 -7.22
CA LEU A 914 -32.13 -51.27 -7.52
C LEU A 914 -30.74 -51.86 -7.18
N PHE A 915 -29.71 -51.01 -7.13
CA PHE A 915 -28.32 -51.35 -6.83
C PHE A 915 -28.02 -51.63 -5.35
N ASP A 916 -28.89 -51.21 -4.42
CA ASP A 916 -28.73 -51.52 -3.01
C ASP A 916 -28.97 -52.99 -2.66
N PHE A 917 -29.55 -53.75 -3.62
CA PHE A 917 -29.86 -55.16 -3.49
C PHE A 917 -28.91 -56.08 -4.26
N VAL A 918 -27.86 -55.54 -4.90
CA VAL A 918 -26.98 -56.31 -5.80
C VAL A 918 -25.68 -56.60 -5.05
N ASP A 919 -25.17 -57.84 -5.16
CA ASP A 919 -23.92 -58.29 -4.56
C ASP A 919 -22.67 -57.58 -5.12
N GLU A 920 -21.57 -57.60 -4.40
CA GLU A 920 -20.32 -56.93 -4.78
C GLU A 920 -19.74 -57.36 -6.14
N THR A 921 -20.06 -58.55 -6.59
CA THR A 921 -19.60 -59.06 -7.90
C THR A 921 -20.37 -58.42 -9.03
N THR A 922 -21.63 -58.12 -8.84
CA THR A 922 -22.48 -57.43 -9.85
C THR A 922 -22.24 -55.93 -9.83
N LYS A 923 -21.88 -55.33 -8.68
CA LYS A 923 -21.43 -53.91 -8.60
C LYS A 923 -20.18 -53.68 -9.45
N ARG A 924 -19.27 -54.65 -9.54
CA ARG A 924 -18.09 -54.56 -10.41
C ARG A 924 -18.41 -54.54 -11.91
N SER A 925 -19.57 -54.99 -12.33
CA SER A 925 -19.99 -54.99 -13.74
C SER A 925 -20.44 -53.60 -14.24
N TYR A 926 -20.56 -52.65 -13.35
CA TYR A 926 -20.90 -51.21 -13.62
C TYR A 926 -19.69 -50.27 -13.49
N GLU A 927 -18.48 -50.82 -13.63
CA GLU A 927 -17.29 -49.98 -13.74
C GLU A 927 -17.38 -49.11 -15.00
N THR A 928 -16.87 -47.87 -14.92
CA THR A 928 -16.83 -46.96 -16.06
C THR A 928 -16.12 -47.63 -17.24
N VAL A 929 -16.84 -47.86 -18.33
CA VAL A 929 -16.25 -48.43 -19.55
C VAL A 929 -15.50 -47.31 -20.26
N TYR A 930 -14.18 -47.46 -20.34
CA TYR A 930 -13.35 -46.53 -21.10
C TYR A 930 -13.31 -46.94 -22.57
N PRO A 931 -13.50 -46.00 -23.52
CA PRO A 931 -13.43 -46.32 -24.94
C PRO A 931 -11.98 -46.67 -25.35
N ASP A 932 -11.81 -47.59 -26.30
CA ASP A 932 -10.50 -47.91 -26.84
C ASP A 932 -10.07 -46.90 -27.92
N VAL A 933 -9.63 -45.72 -27.45
CA VAL A 933 -9.28 -44.58 -28.32
C VAL A 933 -7.77 -44.21 -28.28
N GLY A 934 -6.98 -44.99 -27.58
CA GLY A 934 -5.55 -44.69 -27.37
C GLY A 934 -5.31 -43.39 -26.56
N GLU A 935 -4.15 -42.81 -26.74
CA GLU A 935 -3.80 -41.53 -26.13
C GLU A 935 -3.75 -40.42 -27.18
N TYR A 936 -3.77 -39.16 -26.77
CA TYR A 936 -3.45 -38.01 -27.61
C TYR A 936 -2.01 -38.09 -28.14
N GLU A 937 -1.78 -37.50 -29.31
CA GLU A 937 -0.42 -37.27 -29.79
C GLU A 937 0.36 -36.41 -28.77
N LYS A 938 1.69 -36.62 -28.69
CA LYS A 938 2.54 -35.90 -27.72
C LYS A 938 2.42 -34.40 -27.82
N SER A 939 2.28 -33.85 -29.04
CA SER A 939 2.04 -32.44 -29.29
C SER A 939 0.77 -31.92 -28.64
N ASP A 940 -0.32 -32.71 -28.72
CA ASP A 940 -1.62 -32.35 -28.16
C ASP A 940 -1.58 -32.43 -26.63
N LEU A 941 -0.97 -33.46 -26.06
CA LEU A 941 -0.75 -33.57 -24.61
C LEU A 941 0.00 -32.36 -24.06
N LEU A 942 1.07 -31.95 -24.73
CA LEU A 942 1.84 -30.77 -24.33
C LEU A 942 1.04 -29.47 -24.50
N ALA A 943 0.20 -29.37 -25.53
CA ALA A 943 -0.68 -28.22 -25.69
C ALA A 943 -1.73 -28.14 -24.57
N LEU A 944 -2.32 -29.25 -24.16
CA LEU A 944 -3.25 -29.36 -23.04
C LEU A 944 -2.57 -28.95 -21.71
N GLU A 945 -1.36 -29.45 -21.47
CA GLU A 945 -0.58 -29.04 -20.30
C GLU A 945 -0.33 -27.51 -20.27
N LYS A 946 0.14 -26.95 -21.38
CA LYS A 946 0.42 -25.53 -21.49
C LYS A 946 -0.83 -24.69 -21.29
N GLU A 947 -1.99 -25.13 -21.74
CA GLU A 947 -3.27 -24.43 -21.54
C GLU A 947 -3.61 -24.24 -20.06
N VAL A 948 -3.38 -25.26 -19.23
CA VAL A 948 -3.82 -25.28 -17.82
C VAL A 948 -2.70 -25.10 -16.80
N LEU A 949 -1.45 -25.41 -17.15
CA LEU A 949 -0.28 -25.24 -16.29
C LEU A 949 0.56 -24.01 -16.66
N GLY A 950 0.34 -23.45 -17.85
CA GLY A 950 1.13 -22.34 -18.38
C GLY A 950 2.50 -22.74 -18.96
N ILE A 951 2.91 -24.01 -18.77
CA ILE A 951 4.20 -24.57 -19.19
C ILE A 951 4.03 -26.01 -19.72
N TYR A 952 5.07 -26.51 -20.34
CA TYR A 952 5.22 -27.95 -20.68
C TYR A 952 5.89 -28.67 -19.49
N VAL A 953 5.22 -29.64 -18.90
CA VAL A 953 5.76 -30.41 -17.74
C VAL A 953 6.33 -31.75 -18.21
N SER A 954 5.61 -32.50 -19.05
CA SER A 954 5.98 -33.86 -19.44
C SER A 954 6.99 -33.96 -20.60
N GLY A 955 7.38 -32.82 -21.21
CA GLY A 955 8.33 -32.81 -22.34
C GLY A 955 8.44 -31.39 -22.94
N HIS A 956 9.06 -31.32 -24.11
CA HIS A 956 9.14 -30.08 -24.89
C HIS A 956 8.71 -30.37 -26.35
N PRO A 957 7.91 -29.51 -27.02
CA PRO A 957 7.46 -29.75 -28.40
C PRO A 957 8.57 -29.95 -29.44
N LEU A 958 9.77 -29.39 -29.16
CA LEU A 958 10.95 -29.55 -30.05
C LEU A 958 11.83 -30.74 -29.68
N GLU A 959 11.50 -31.52 -28.67
CA GLU A 959 12.34 -32.62 -28.18
C GLU A 959 12.63 -33.68 -29.25
N GLU A 960 11.61 -34.06 -30.05
CA GLU A 960 11.76 -35.01 -31.17
C GLU A 960 12.49 -34.43 -32.38
N GLN A 961 12.58 -33.09 -32.46
CA GLN A 961 13.25 -32.37 -33.54
C GLN A 961 14.58 -31.79 -33.13
N GLU A 962 15.05 -32.07 -31.93
CA GLU A 962 16.27 -31.47 -31.38
C GLU A 962 17.49 -31.72 -32.30
N GLU A 963 17.63 -32.87 -32.86
CA GLU A 963 18.75 -33.19 -33.73
C GLU A 963 18.70 -32.40 -35.07
N CYS A 964 17.51 -32.29 -35.65
CA CYS A 964 17.26 -31.46 -36.83
C CYS A 964 17.44 -29.98 -36.55
N TRP A 965 16.94 -29.52 -35.41
CA TRP A 965 17.07 -28.15 -34.94
C TRP A 965 18.52 -27.76 -34.74
N ARG A 966 19.30 -28.55 -33.97
CA ARG A 966 20.74 -28.33 -33.76
C ARG A 966 21.56 -28.29 -35.06
N LYS A 967 21.17 -29.03 -36.10
CA LYS A 967 21.87 -29.00 -37.38
C LYS A 967 21.60 -27.76 -38.23
N ASN A 968 20.48 -27.07 -37.97
CA ASN A 968 20.03 -25.95 -38.80
C ASN A 968 20.18 -24.59 -38.15
N ILE A 969 20.56 -24.51 -36.87
CA ILE A 969 20.81 -23.24 -36.18
C ILE A 969 22.29 -22.97 -36.11
N SER A 970 22.65 -21.68 -36.11
CA SER A 970 24.04 -21.25 -35.87
C SER A 970 24.25 -20.66 -34.47
N ALA A 971 23.16 -20.20 -33.84
CA ALA A 971 23.18 -19.66 -32.46
C ALA A 971 21.90 -19.99 -31.68
N VAL A 972 22.01 -20.15 -30.38
CA VAL A 972 20.87 -20.26 -29.45
C VAL A 972 20.64 -18.93 -28.75
N THR A 973 19.46 -18.71 -28.20
CA THR A 973 19.09 -17.44 -27.55
C THR A 973 20.02 -17.03 -26.40
N THR A 974 20.65 -17.99 -25.76
CA THR A 974 21.66 -17.78 -24.71
C THR A 974 22.94 -17.16 -25.25
N ASP A 975 23.30 -17.41 -26.51
CA ASP A 975 24.54 -16.87 -27.12
C ASP A 975 24.48 -15.36 -27.38
N PHE A 976 23.26 -14.79 -27.37
CA PHE A 976 23.01 -13.34 -27.43
C PHE A 976 23.01 -12.66 -26.06
N GLN A 977 23.11 -13.42 -24.99
CA GLN A 977 23.27 -12.89 -23.63
C GLN A 977 24.77 -12.86 -23.28
N PRO A 978 25.17 -11.95 -22.40
CA PRO A 978 26.53 -11.96 -21.91
C PRO A 978 26.87 -13.31 -21.29
N ASP A 979 27.93 -13.94 -21.80
CA ASP A 979 28.46 -15.19 -21.26
C ASP A 979 28.91 -15.01 -19.82
N GLU A 980 28.71 -16.04 -18.98
CA GLU A 980 28.99 -15.97 -17.54
C GLU A 980 30.48 -15.81 -17.23
N GLU A 981 31.41 -16.22 -18.10
CA GLU A 981 32.86 -16.12 -17.89
C GLU A 981 33.48 -14.87 -18.53
N THR A 982 33.04 -14.53 -19.73
CA THR A 982 33.63 -13.45 -20.53
C THR A 982 32.96 -12.09 -20.37
N GLY A 983 31.67 -12.08 -19.92
CA GLY A 983 30.85 -10.88 -19.81
C GLY A 983 30.35 -10.30 -21.15
N PHE A 984 30.66 -10.94 -22.27
CA PHE A 984 30.21 -10.58 -23.61
C PHE A 984 29.36 -11.67 -24.23
N PRO A 985 28.39 -11.33 -25.08
CA PRO A 985 27.68 -12.32 -25.87
C PRO A 985 28.65 -13.12 -26.76
N SER A 986 28.39 -14.42 -26.94
CA SER A 986 29.16 -15.25 -27.87
C SER A 986 28.97 -14.81 -29.33
N VAL A 987 27.85 -14.15 -29.59
CA VAL A 987 27.54 -13.57 -30.91
C VAL A 987 28.00 -12.12 -30.97
N THR A 988 28.81 -11.76 -31.97
CA THR A 988 29.30 -10.40 -32.17
C THR A 988 28.22 -9.49 -32.75
N ASP A 989 28.24 -8.18 -32.39
CA ASP A 989 27.30 -7.22 -32.95
C ASP A 989 27.44 -7.11 -34.48
N GLY A 990 26.29 -7.17 -35.17
CA GLY A 990 26.21 -7.19 -36.62
C GLY A 990 26.37 -8.57 -37.29
N ALA A 991 26.64 -9.65 -36.54
CA ALA A 991 26.64 -11.01 -37.09
C ALA A 991 25.24 -11.45 -37.56
N LYS A 992 25.20 -12.28 -38.59
CA LYS A 992 23.95 -12.92 -39.07
C LYS A 992 23.90 -14.35 -38.59
N GLU A 993 22.95 -14.60 -37.72
CA GLU A 993 22.77 -15.89 -37.08
C GLU A 993 21.41 -16.50 -37.45
N ILE A 994 21.35 -17.81 -37.48
CA ILE A 994 20.11 -18.58 -37.64
C ILE A 994 19.70 -19.08 -36.26
N VAL A 995 18.55 -18.63 -35.80
CA VAL A 995 17.93 -19.12 -34.56
C VAL A 995 16.66 -19.87 -34.87
N GLY A 996 16.41 -20.96 -34.14
CA GLY A 996 15.22 -21.78 -34.29
C GLY A 996 14.45 -21.86 -32.99
N GLY A 997 13.14 -21.76 -33.02
CA GLY A 997 12.31 -21.81 -31.81
C GLY A 997 10.82 -21.84 -32.10
N ILE A 998 10.01 -21.89 -31.03
CA ILE A 998 8.54 -21.80 -31.10
C ILE A 998 8.13 -20.35 -30.80
N ILE A 999 7.30 -19.76 -31.67
CA ILE A 999 6.72 -18.45 -31.45
C ILE A 999 5.70 -18.57 -30.30
N THR A 1000 6.01 -18.02 -29.15
CA THR A 1000 5.14 -18.05 -27.96
C THR A 1000 4.27 -16.79 -27.81
N ASP A 1001 4.69 -15.67 -28.39
CA ASP A 1001 3.92 -14.39 -28.39
C ASP A 1001 4.24 -13.61 -29.66
N LYS A 1002 3.24 -12.91 -30.20
CA LYS A 1002 3.37 -12.07 -31.41
C LYS A 1002 2.80 -10.68 -31.10
N LYS A 1003 3.68 -9.67 -31.07
CA LYS A 1003 3.28 -8.25 -30.97
C LYS A 1003 3.50 -7.54 -32.29
N ILE A 1004 2.43 -7.03 -32.88
CA ILE A 1004 2.51 -6.21 -34.08
C ILE A 1004 2.75 -4.76 -33.65
N LYS A 1005 3.89 -4.19 -34.06
CA LYS A 1005 4.19 -2.76 -33.89
C LYS A 1005 4.13 -2.11 -35.26
N TYR A 1006 3.39 -1.02 -35.36
CA TYR A 1006 3.38 -0.21 -36.55
C TYR A 1006 4.47 0.87 -36.42
N THR A 1007 5.28 1.03 -37.48
CA THR A 1007 6.26 2.11 -37.59
C THR A 1007 5.54 3.43 -37.86
N LYS A 1008 6.23 4.59 -37.67
CA LYS A 1008 5.68 5.93 -37.98
C LYS A 1008 5.09 6.07 -39.42
N ASN A 1009 5.41 5.16 -40.34
CA ASN A 1009 4.92 5.14 -41.71
C ASN A 1009 3.88 4.04 -41.96
N ASN A 1010 3.20 3.53 -40.94
CA ASN A 1010 2.21 2.44 -41.03
C ASN A 1010 2.73 1.15 -41.71
N LYS A 1011 4.04 0.90 -41.71
CA LYS A 1011 4.63 -0.37 -42.14
C LYS A 1011 4.80 -1.28 -40.93
N THR A 1012 4.36 -2.51 -41.08
CA THR A 1012 4.55 -3.58 -40.07
C THR A 1012 6.00 -4.03 -40.06
#